data_bb61d17a239e9b21fd506b7014f2e849
#
_entry.id   bb61d17a239e9b21fd506b7014f2e849
#
_cell.length_a   1.000
_cell.length_b   1.000
_cell.length_c   1.000
_cell.angle_alpha   90.00
_cell.angle_beta   90.00
_cell.angle_gamma   90.00
#
_symmetry.space_group_name_H-M   'P 1'
#
loop_
_entity.id
_entity.type
_entity.pdbx_description
1 polymer ?
#
loop_
_entity_poly.entity_id
_entity_poly.type
_entity_poly.pdbx_seq_one_letter_code
_entity_poly.pdbx_strand_id
1 'polypeptide(L)'
;MKKVRRLLQWVGMSAIFLASSPFLLLADNDVKVSSETLPGQFAFVQGDFEKFQAHHWIKKNYVGGIENFLGEYNNPNFSTSMDSRAILGNGDYEGVFVMTKGPWFTHFNYEQFRKYYSGRGGVYHRFTRFSGVDLDRELALDIAHIEIETGRKINENGEISFSYEHEFKDGAKSRLTWTPVTEGAVTRGIGPSWQEIDEDVDIFRLKIEDEIKGFTVKGEQSLELFKTKSRRYERSLSTNAGAVLATVNQRRVRIQDQVPEGNLMSSMLELNRWSFNDKVFSALAYRFARLDVRELENLKEFDDLLNPRSLSANSENKFDARSHNNMFTHTWVMSLMTFPWNVVNIGSRFKAELMERKGGSTYPGDFTDPPDNVIDRTEKSSVNNKIKRLGQAVTFRYKGIPRTALYTDFELEEVFNDLTENRTSIGRTPSANEVFFRNTLTPSWRAVGTAGGNFSPWRFLNMTHQFRIRSYNNNYDDRRETSSTGTAARSAFFDELDIRGLEASSRVSLKFCRWFQPSVRHQWRDTKYFTRVENQGEVETGMLSHVYTFDMTLIPRPDIFITGSYSKDQSHTQSERAMSLVPTFNSGVDSWFLSILYMVNEKIHFNGAVLYSHADNFNDFTAIGLPLGADFNRVDVTFGCKWTPRKNFSLGPKYEFYHYGANHKAEYGDYNVNIAGLEASLAWG
;
A
#
# COMPACT_ATOMS: atom_id res chain seq x y z
N MET A 1 -22.04 14.29 -8.26
CA MET A 1 -21.10 13.63 -7.37
C MET A 1 -20.44 14.58 -6.38
N LYS A 2 -19.66 15.62 -6.76
CA LYS A 2 -19.04 16.57 -5.76
C LYS A 2 -20.01 17.16 -4.72
N LYS A 3 -21.28 17.39 -5.05
CA LYS A 3 -22.29 17.85 -4.07
C LYS A 3 -22.68 16.76 -3.07
N VAL A 4 -22.75 15.49 -3.53
CA VAL A 4 -23.07 14.34 -2.66
C VAL A 4 -21.91 14.06 -1.72
N ARG A 5 -20.66 14.10 -2.21
CA ARG A 5 -19.46 13.96 -1.37
C ARG A 5 -19.40 15.04 -0.28
N ARG A 6 -19.60 16.31 -0.65
CA ARG A 6 -19.66 17.39 0.34
C ARG A 6 -20.76 17.14 1.37
N LEU A 7 -21.91 16.64 0.91
CA LEU A 7 -23.01 16.30 1.81
C LEU A 7 -22.59 15.14 2.75
N LEU A 8 -21.97 14.08 2.22
CA LEU A 8 -21.49 12.95 3.03
C LEU A 8 -20.38 13.35 4.00
N GLN A 9 -19.45 14.22 3.59
CA GLN A 9 -18.45 14.81 4.48
C GLN A 9 -19.14 15.63 5.60
N TRP A 10 -20.13 16.48 5.26
CA TRP A 10 -20.91 17.22 6.24
C TRP A 10 -21.72 16.30 7.15
N VAL A 11 -22.32 15.24 6.60
CA VAL A 11 -23.05 14.23 7.37
C VAL A 11 -22.12 13.48 8.30
N GLY A 12 -20.95 13.02 7.82
CA GLY A 12 -19.93 12.36 8.65
C GLY A 12 -19.44 13.25 9.79
N MET A 13 -19.00 14.47 9.48
CA MET A 13 -18.59 15.45 10.51
C MET A 13 -19.74 15.81 11.45
N SER A 14 -20.94 16.05 10.92
CA SER A 14 -22.12 16.36 11.74
C SER A 14 -22.53 15.16 12.61
N ALA A 15 -22.39 13.94 12.12
CA ALA A 15 -22.65 12.74 12.91
C ALA A 15 -21.68 12.62 14.09
N ILE A 16 -20.39 12.93 13.89
CA ILE A 16 -19.40 12.98 14.97
C ILE A 16 -19.81 14.02 16.02
N PHE A 17 -20.16 15.26 15.60
CA PHE A 17 -20.57 16.33 16.51
C PHE A 17 -21.93 16.08 17.16
N LEU A 18 -22.91 15.55 16.43
CA LEU A 18 -24.24 15.24 16.94
C LEU A 18 -24.24 14.01 17.85
N ALA A 19 -23.41 13.00 17.56
CA ALA A 19 -23.29 11.82 18.41
C ALA A 19 -22.54 12.11 19.71
N SER A 20 -21.60 13.10 19.72
CA SER A 20 -20.93 13.54 20.94
C SER A 20 -21.81 14.40 21.84
N SER A 21 -22.82 15.09 21.31
CA SER A 21 -23.68 15.99 22.08
C SER A 21 -24.55 15.30 23.15
N PRO A 22 -25.13 14.08 22.95
CA PRO A 22 -25.84 13.38 24.00
C PRO A 22 -24.97 13.04 25.20
N PHE A 23 -23.73 12.63 24.99
CA PHE A 23 -22.79 12.32 26.06
C PHE A 23 -22.42 13.54 26.92
N LEU A 24 -22.45 14.74 26.33
CA LEU A 24 -22.19 15.99 27.03
C LEU A 24 -23.42 16.48 27.85
N LEU A 25 -24.63 16.03 27.50
CA LEU A 25 -25.88 16.46 28.13
C LEU A 25 -26.38 15.48 29.20
N LEU A 26 -25.96 14.21 29.14
CA LEU A 26 -26.37 13.14 30.06
C LEU A 26 -25.33 13.03 31.20
N ALA A 27 -25.43 13.87 32.22
CA ALA A 27 -24.57 13.82 33.42
C ALA A 27 -25.07 12.81 34.45
N ASP A 28 -25.48 11.61 34.05
CA ASP A 28 -25.94 10.53 34.94
C ASP A 28 -24.80 9.53 35.18
N ASN A 29 -24.86 8.76 36.29
CA ASN A 29 -23.78 7.85 36.73
C ASN A 29 -23.41 6.74 35.74
N ASP A 30 -24.17 6.56 34.67
CA ASP A 30 -23.96 5.54 33.64
C ASP A 30 -23.21 6.07 32.40
N VAL A 31 -22.78 7.33 32.40
CA VAL A 31 -22.06 7.97 31.29
C VAL A 31 -20.60 8.18 31.65
N LYS A 32 -19.70 7.67 30.80
CA LYS A 32 -18.26 7.96 30.90
C LYS A 32 -17.83 8.73 29.66
N VAL A 33 -17.13 9.82 29.85
CA VAL A 33 -16.60 10.64 28.74
C VAL A 33 -15.16 11.02 29.04
N SER A 34 -14.31 10.90 28.02
CA SER A 34 -12.97 11.48 28.04
C SER A 34 -12.68 12.17 26.71
N SER A 35 -11.95 13.26 26.75
CA SER A 35 -11.48 13.92 25.54
C SER A 35 -10.04 14.40 25.70
N GLU A 36 -9.24 14.17 24.65
CA GLU A 36 -7.94 14.77 24.46
C GLU A 36 -8.05 15.77 23.33
N THR A 37 -7.71 17.01 23.62
CA THR A 37 -7.80 18.10 22.65
C THR A 37 -6.41 18.65 22.36
N LEU A 38 -6.19 19.05 21.12
CA LEU A 38 -5.07 19.85 20.66
C LEU A 38 -5.56 21.28 20.50
N PRO A 39 -5.53 22.15 21.55
CA PRO A 39 -6.03 23.51 21.45
C PRO A 39 -5.33 24.33 20.38
N GLY A 40 -4.08 24.01 20.07
CA GLY A 40 -3.35 24.60 18.96
C GLY A 40 -1.94 24.03 18.81
N GLN A 41 -1.58 23.86 17.55
CA GLN A 41 -0.25 23.47 17.11
C GLN A 41 0.18 24.41 15.99
N PHE A 42 1.44 24.89 16.06
CA PHE A 42 2.02 25.80 15.09
C PHE A 42 3.27 25.18 14.50
N ALA A 43 3.31 25.05 13.17
CA ALA A 43 4.46 24.55 12.42
C ALA A 43 5.22 25.70 11.77
N PHE A 44 6.51 25.82 12.12
CA PHE A 44 7.47 26.78 11.57
C PHE A 44 8.44 26.02 10.67
N VAL A 45 8.27 26.18 9.37
CA VAL A 45 9.04 25.44 8.36
C VAL A 45 10.05 26.34 7.68
N GLN A 46 11.32 25.89 7.67
CA GLN A 46 12.40 26.44 6.88
C GLN A 46 12.82 25.41 5.84
N GLY A 47 12.99 25.83 4.58
CA GLY A 47 13.36 24.95 3.48
C GLY A 47 12.14 24.45 2.69
N ASP A 48 12.19 23.21 2.22
CA ASP A 48 11.17 22.62 1.34
C ASP A 48 9.91 22.19 2.12
N PHE A 49 8.94 23.10 2.16
CA PHE A 49 7.68 22.88 2.84
C PHE A 49 6.86 21.71 2.22
N GLU A 50 6.85 21.57 0.91
CA GLU A 50 6.07 20.52 0.23
C GLU A 50 6.63 19.14 0.54
N LYS A 51 7.96 19.03 0.63
CA LYS A 51 8.62 17.80 1.05
C LYS A 51 8.27 17.44 2.49
N PHE A 52 8.29 18.43 3.40
CA PHE A 52 7.84 18.24 4.78
C PHE A 52 6.38 17.77 4.84
N GLN A 53 5.48 18.43 4.11
CA GLN A 53 4.07 18.03 4.04
C GLN A 53 3.90 16.59 3.52
N ALA A 54 4.64 16.21 2.48
CA ALA A 54 4.57 14.86 1.93
C ALA A 54 5.07 13.79 2.92
N HIS A 55 6.01 14.13 3.81
CA HIS A 55 6.55 13.20 4.81
C HIS A 55 5.67 13.07 6.06
N HIS A 56 5.06 14.16 6.51
CA HIS A 56 4.40 14.23 7.83
C HIS A 56 2.91 14.48 7.78
N TRP A 57 2.37 14.83 6.60
CA TRP A 57 0.94 15.14 6.35
C TRP A 57 0.40 16.29 7.23
N ILE A 58 1.27 17.19 7.65
CA ILE A 58 0.95 18.34 8.49
C ILE A 58 0.87 19.59 7.63
N LYS A 59 -0.23 20.34 7.75
CA LYS A 59 -0.41 21.62 7.07
C LYS A 59 0.42 22.72 7.73
N LYS A 60 0.84 23.71 6.97
CA LYS A 60 1.49 24.92 7.47
C LYS A 60 0.53 25.73 8.34
N ASN A 61 1.10 26.42 9.34
CA ASN A 61 0.41 27.30 10.26
C ASN A 61 -0.35 26.56 11.37
N TYR A 62 -1.50 27.09 11.76
CA TYR A 62 -2.28 26.61 12.88
C TYR A 62 -3.07 25.35 12.51
N VAL A 63 -2.95 24.35 13.36
CA VAL A 63 -3.72 23.11 13.33
C VAL A 63 -4.22 22.85 14.76
N GLY A 64 -5.45 22.43 14.91
CA GLY A 64 -6.00 22.09 16.22
C GLY A 64 -7.31 21.33 16.09
N GLY A 65 -7.78 20.79 17.21
CA GLY A 65 -9.01 20.00 17.24
C GLY A 65 -9.07 19.02 18.39
N ILE A 66 -9.83 17.96 18.22
CA ILE A 66 -9.96 16.85 19.16
C ILE A 66 -9.10 15.71 18.64
N GLU A 67 -8.08 15.29 19.41
CA GLU A 67 -7.24 14.15 19.06
C GLU A 67 -7.89 12.83 19.43
N ASN A 68 -8.65 12.80 20.54
CA ASN A 68 -9.36 11.62 20.98
C ASN A 68 -10.58 12.04 21.79
N PHE A 69 -11.73 11.52 21.44
CA PHE A 69 -12.98 11.64 22.22
C PHE A 69 -13.55 10.25 22.41
N LEU A 70 -13.69 9.82 23.65
CA LEU A 70 -14.32 8.58 24.04
C LEU A 70 -15.57 8.85 24.84
N GLY A 71 -16.70 8.29 24.42
CA GLY A 71 -17.97 8.37 25.12
C GLY A 71 -18.57 6.96 25.25
N GLU A 72 -19.02 6.60 26.44
CA GLU A 72 -19.69 5.34 26.71
C GLU A 72 -20.94 5.57 27.52
N TYR A 73 -22.00 4.92 27.13
CA TYR A 73 -23.24 4.81 27.90
C TYR A 73 -23.70 3.35 27.92
N ASN A 74 -23.91 2.82 29.12
CA ASN A 74 -24.31 1.41 29.31
C ASN A 74 -25.54 1.31 30.18
N ASN A 75 -26.60 0.68 29.65
CA ASN A 75 -27.82 0.32 30.34
C ASN A 75 -28.14 -1.12 29.95
N PRO A 76 -28.83 -1.93 30.78
CA PRO A 76 -29.12 -3.34 30.49
C PRO A 76 -29.80 -3.63 29.15
N ASN A 77 -30.56 -2.67 28.60
CA ASN A 77 -31.27 -2.84 27.33
C ASN A 77 -30.71 -2.01 26.19
N PHE A 78 -29.74 -1.12 26.45
CA PHE A 78 -29.18 -0.23 25.49
C PHE A 78 -27.75 0.16 25.85
N SER A 79 -26.81 -0.03 24.95
CA SER A 79 -25.46 0.47 25.12
C SER A 79 -25.04 1.23 23.88
N THR A 80 -24.21 2.25 24.07
CA THR A 80 -23.59 2.98 22.98
C THR A 80 -22.19 3.40 23.37
N SER A 81 -21.28 3.32 22.40
CA SER A 81 -19.94 3.86 22.52
C SER A 81 -19.59 4.70 21.30
N MET A 82 -18.76 5.69 21.52
CA MET A 82 -18.22 6.55 20.48
C MET A 82 -16.75 6.76 20.72
N ASP A 83 -15.96 6.56 19.67
CA ASP A 83 -14.55 6.97 19.57
C ASP A 83 -14.41 7.90 18.39
N SER A 84 -13.81 9.07 18.59
CA SER A 84 -13.68 10.01 17.48
C SER A 84 -12.49 10.94 17.60
N ARG A 85 -12.02 11.36 16.42
CA ARG A 85 -10.92 12.29 16.20
C ARG A 85 -11.32 13.32 15.15
N ALA A 86 -10.95 14.58 15.36
CA ALA A 86 -11.25 15.65 14.43
C ALA A 86 -10.16 16.72 14.49
N ILE A 87 -9.16 16.65 13.63
CA ILE A 87 -8.09 17.62 13.51
C ILE A 87 -8.40 18.60 12.39
N LEU A 88 -8.91 19.75 12.78
CA LEU A 88 -9.24 20.84 11.86
C LEU A 88 -7.95 21.39 11.21
N GLY A 89 -8.02 21.65 9.93
CA GLY A 89 -6.89 22.15 9.16
C GLY A 89 -6.12 21.06 8.41
N ASN A 90 -5.92 19.88 8.97
CA ASN A 90 -5.28 18.76 8.30
C ASN A 90 -6.24 17.90 7.46
N GLY A 91 -7.56 18.07 7.63
CA GLY A 91 -8.56 17.23 6.96
C GLY A 91 -8.53 15.78 7.47
N ASP A 92 -8.22 15.60 8.77
CA ASP A 92 -8.06 14.32 9.44
C ASP A 92 -9.21 14.11 10.43
N TYR A 93 -10.10 13.19 10.09
CA TYR A 93 -11.33 12.91 10.83
C TYR A 93 -11.49 11.40 10.96
N GLU A 94 -11.86 10.95 12.14
CA GLU A 94 -12.18 9.57 12.44
C GLU A 94 -13.38 9.54 13.39
N GLY A 95 -14.29 8.61 13.20
CA GLY A 95 -15.42 8.42 14.09
C GLY A 95 -15.94 6.99 14.01
N VAL A 96 -15.88 6.31 15.13
CA VAL A 96 -16.49 4.99 15.31
C VAL A 96 -17.64 5.14 16.31
N PHE A 97 -18.81 4.73 15.90
CA PHE A 97 -20.00 4.74 16.75
C PHE A 97 -20.61 3.34 16.75
N VAL A 98 -20.80 2.78 17.93
CA VAL A 98 -21.41 1.47 18.13
C VAL A 98 -22.66 1.63 18.99
N MET A 99 -23.76 1.05 18.59
CA MET A 99 -25.02 1.04 19.31
C MET A 99 -25.58 -0.38 19.36
N THR A 100 -26.02 -0.80 20.53
CA THR A 100 -26.78 -2.04 20.69
C THR A 100 -28.07 -1.80 21.45
N LYS A 101 -29.17 -2.42 20.98
CA LYS A 101 -30.48 -2.36 21.61
C LYS A 101 -31.18 -3.73 21.52
N GLY A 102 -31.18 -4.46 22.64
CA GLY A 102 -31.64 -5.83 22.63
C GLY A 102 -30.85 -6.69 21.65
N PRO A 103 -31.48 -7.38 20.68
CA PRO A 103 -30.77 -8.18 19.68
C PRO A 103 -30.20 -7.35 18.51
N TRP A 104 -30.54 -6.08 18.39
CA TRP A 104 -30.12 -5.22 17.29
C TRP A 104 -28.81 -4.53 17.59
N PHE A 105 -27.96 -4.38 16.57
CA PHE A 105 -26.76 -3.56 16.63
C PHE A 105 -26.63 -2.67 15.38
N THR A 106 -25.91 -1.58 15.55
CA THR A 106 -25.51 -0.68 14.45
C THR A 106 -24.08 -0.22 14.72
N HIS A 107 -23.23 -0.36 13.72
CA HIS A 107 -21.88 0.17 13.69
C HIS A 107 -21.81 1.25 12.61
N PHE A 108 -21.25 2.36 12.95
CA PHE A 108 -20.91 3.43 12.01
C PHE A 108 -19.43 3.71 12.14
N ASN A 109 -18.74 3.72 11.00
CA ASN A 109 -17.34 4.06 10.91
C ASN A 109 -17.16 5.14 9.85
N TYR A 110 -16.42 6.18 10.18
CA TYR A 110 -16.02 7.24 9.28
C TYR A 110 -14.53 7.51 9.46
N GLU A 111 -13.77 7.48 8.38
CA GLU A 111 -12.37 7.86 8.34
C GLU A 111 -12.14 8.77 7.13
N GLN A 112 -11.46 9.88 7.35
CA GLN A 112 -11.01 10.77 6.28
C GLN A 112 -9.65 11.33 6.65
N PHE A 113 -8.75 11.35 5.68
CA PHE A 113 -7.47 12.03 5.83
C PHE A 113 -7.02 12.65 4.50
N ARG A 114 -6.16 13.66 4.60
CA ARG A 114 -5.54 14.30 3.44
C ARG A 114 -4.09 13.88 3.34
N LYS A 115 -3.76 13.24 2.21
CA LYS A 115 -2.39 12.82 1.88
C LYS A 115 -1.76 13.84 0.94
N TYR A 116 -0.64 14.43 1.36
CA TYR A 116 0.12 15.38 0.56
C TYR A 116 1.21 14.70 -0.24
N TYR A 117 1.55 15.28 -1.39
CA TYR A 117 2.62 14.85 -2.26
C TYR A 117 3.57 16.01 -2.54
N SER A 118 4.86 15.72 -2.72
CA SER A 118 5.82 16.74 -3.09
C SER A 118 5.53 17.29 -4.48
N GLY A 119 5.40 18.60 -4.61
CA GLY A 119 5.08 19.32 -5.86
C GLY A 119 6.14 19.21 -6.94
N ARG A 120 7.32 18.73 -6.58
CA ARG A 120 8.47 18.64 -7.50
C ARG A 120 8.63 17.28 -8.19
N GLY A 121 7.70 16.36 -7.96
CA GLY A 121 7.50 15.11 -8.71
C GLY A 121 8.76 14.35 -9.09
N GLY A 122 9.61 13.98 -8.10
CA GLY A 122 10.77 13.13 -8.36
C GLY A 122 11.95 13.89 -8.99
N VAL A 123 12.55 14.78 -8.21
CA VAL A 123 13.88 15.33 -8.55
C VAL A 123 14.91 14.25 -8.24
N TYR A 124 15.57 13.73 -9.26
CA TYR A 124 16.73 12.89 -9.11
C TYR A 124 17.96 13.75 -8.85
N HIS A 125 18.78 13.33 -7.94
CA HIS A 125 20.09 13.91 -7.65
C HIS A 125 20.91 14.16 -8.91
N ARG A 126 21.65 15.27 -8.97
CA ARG A 126 22.37 15.84 -10.13
C ARG A 126 21.54 16.49 -11.24
N PHE A 127 20.26 16.23 -11.33
CA PHE A 127 19.39 16.91 -12.28
C PHE A 127 18.63 18.02 -11.57
N THR A 128 19.36 18.95 -10.98
CA THR A 128 18.92 19.88 -9.95
C THR A 128 18.14 21.07 -10.45
N ARG A 129 18.07 21.29 -11.75
CA ARG A 129 17.37 22.43 -12.31
C ARG A 129 16.35 22.00 -13.36
N PHE A 130 15.25 21.47 -12.89
CA PHE A 130 14.02 21.55 -13.65
C PHE A 130 13.42 22.94 -13.49
N SER A 131 14.07 23.97 -14.06
CA SER A 131 13.40 25.23 -14.26
C SER A 131 12.31 25.01 -15.30
N GLY A 132 11.06 24.91 -14.90
CA GLY A 132 9.90 24.85 -15.79
C GLY A 132 8.97 23.66 -15.66
N VAL A 133 9.20 22.71 -14.76
CA VAL A 133 8.17 21.76 -14.31
C VAL A 133 7.68 22.21 -12.94
N ASP A 134 7.20 23.42 -12.86
CA ASP A 134 6.36 23.82 -11.75
C ASP A 134 5.04 23.06 -11.95
N LEU A 135 4.84 22.06 -11.11
CA LEU A 135 3.53 21.44 -10.97
C LEU A 135 2.65 22.40 -10.16
N ASP A 136 2.54 23.65 -10.56
CA ASP A 136 1.94 24.82 -9.92
C ASP A 136 0.53 24.54 -9.38
N ARG A 137 0.45 23.58 -8.48
CA ARG A 137 -0.78 23.16 -7.81
C ARG A 137 -0.50 22.44 -6.50
N GLU A 138 -1.43 22.53 -5.59
CA GLU A 138 -1.43 21.68 -4.41
C GLU A 138 -1.63 20.22 -4.82
N LEU A 139 -0.64 19.37 -4.57
CA LEU A 139 -0.71 17.94 -4.80
C LEU A 139 -1.15 17.25 -3.52
N ALA A 140 -2.44 17.06 -3.37
CA ALA A 140 -3.04 16.38 -2.25
C ALA A 140 -4.24 15.55 -2.69
N LEU A 141 -4.47 14.43 -2.01
CA LEU A 141 -5.66 13.59 -2.14
C LEU A 141 -6.43 13.59 -0.82
N ASP A 142 -7.69 13.91 -0.87
CA ASP A 142 -8.66 13.59 0.17
C ASP A 142 -9.11 12.15 -0.02
N ILE A 143 -8.91 11.33 0.99
CA ILE A 143 -9.28 9.92 1.00
C ILE A 143 -10.24 9.73 2.16
N ALA A 144 -11.40 9.13 1.91
CA ALA A 144 -12.37 8.86 2.94
C ALA A 144 -13.06 7.51 2.76
N HIS A 145 -13.48 6.98 3.88
CA HIS A 145 -14.21 5.74 4.03
C HIS A 145 -15.37 5.97 5.00
N ILE A 146 -16.57 5.58 4.61
CA ILE A 146 -17.79 5.64 5.41
C ILE A 146 -18.40 4.25 5.38
N GLU A 147 -18.63 3.65 6.54
CA GLU A 147 -19.30 2.36 6.65
C GLU A 147 -20.46 2.45 7.65
N ILE A 148 -21.59 1.87 7.29
CA ILE A 148 -22.75 1.67 8.17
C ILE A 148 -23.11 0.20 8.08
N GLU A 149 -22.98 -0.50 9.20
CA GLU A 149 -23.45 -1.86 9.34
C GLU A 149 -24.60 -1.91 10.35
N THR A 150 -25.68 -2.57 10.00
CA THR A 150 -26.80 -2.85 10.92
C THR A 150 -27.15 -4.32 10.86
N GLY A 151 -27.43 -4.89 12.02
CA GLY A 151 -27.70 -6.30 12.09
C GLY A 151 -28.55 -6.69 13.29
N ARG A 152 -28.89 -7.96 13.30
CA ARG A 152 -29.66 -8.58 14.37
C ARG A 152 -29.08 -9.93 14.75
N LYS A 153 -28.90 -10.17 16.03
CA LYS A 153 -28.66 -11.51 16.60
C LYS A 153 -29.95 -12.32 16.50
N ILE A 154 -29.90 -13.45 15.84
CA ILE A 154 -31.04 -14.39 15.65
C ILE A 154 -31.14 -15.29 16.86
N ASN A 155 -30.02 -15.76 17.38
CA ASN A 155 -29.83 -16.58 18.57
C ASN A 155 -28.48 -16.28 19.21
N GLU A 156 -28.01 -17.11 20.16
CA GLU A 156 -26.71 -16.89 20.83
C GLU A 156 -25.52 -16.93 19.89
N ASN A 157 -25.57 -17.73 18.79
CA ASN A 157 -24.50 -17.97 17.82
C ASN A 157 -24.87 -17.53 16.41
N GLY A 158 -26.08 -17.00 16.20
CA GLY A 158 -26.61 -16.62 14.91
C GLY A 158 -26.77 -15.12 14.75
N GLU A 159 -26.34 -14.58 13.60
CA GLU A 159 -26.41 -13.17 13.26
C GLU A 159 -26.68 -12.97 11.78
N ILE A 160 -27.45 -11.94 11.46
CA ILE A 160 -27.62 -11.42 10.10
C ILE A 160 -27.31 -9.93 10.12
N SER A 161 -26.48 -9.48 9.17
CA SER A 161 -26.17 -8.05 9.03
C SER A 161 -26.15 -7.61 7.56
N PHE A 162 -26.44 -6.34 7.38
CA PHE A 162 -26.31 -5.62 6.13
C PHE A 162 -25.38 -4.44 6.35
N SER A 163 -24.38 -4.26 5.47
CA SER A 163 -23.52 -3.08 5.47
C SER A 163 -23.53 -2.36 4.12
N TYR A 164 -23.42 -1.06 4.22
CA TYR A 164 -23.13 -0.16 3.12
C TYR A 164 -21.84 0.57 3.43
N GLU A 165 -20.93 0.57 2.45
CA GLU A 165 -19.65 1.26 2.53
C GLU A 165 -19.49 2.16 1.31
N HIS A 166 -19.01 3.37 1.55
CA HIS A 166 -18.66 4.32 0.51
C HIS A 166 -17.23 4.80 0.70
N GLU A 167 -16.41 4.61 -0.33
CA GLU A 167 -15.05 5.12 -0.37
C GLU A 167 -14.94 6.18 -1.46
N PHE A 168 -14.13 7.21 -1.22
CA PHE A 168 -13.79 8.14 -2.28
C PHE A 168 -12.34 8.62 -2.18
N LYS A 169 -11.79 9.01 -3.35
CA LYS A 169 -10.53 9.73 -3.47
C LYS A 169 -10.72 10.92 -4.40
N ASP A 170 -10.41 12.11 -3.93
CA ASP A 170 -10.52 13.35 -4.72
C ASP A 170 -9.27 14.21 -4.56
N GLY A 171 -8.71 14.67 -5.67
CA GLY A 171 -7.57 15.57 -5.68
C GLY A 171 -6.52 15.25 -6.73
N ALA A 172 -5.27 15.63 -6.45
CA ALA A 172 -4.17 15.41 -7.36
C ALA A 172 -2.95 14.82 -6.64
N LYS A 173 -2.19 13.99 -7.34
CA LYS A 173 -0.94 13.43 -6.84
C LYS A 173 0.20 13.61 -7.82
N SER A 174 1.44 13.68 -7.32
CA SER A 174 2.62 13.59 -8.16
C SER A 174 2.78 12.19 -8.75
N ARG A 175 3.36 12.13 -9.92
CA ARG A 175 3.63 10.88 -10.62
C ARG A 175 4.96 11.01 -11.39
N LEU A 176 5.58 9.88 -11.68
CA LEU A 176 6.68 9.79 -12.64
C LEU A 176 6.16 9.22 -13.95
N THR A 177 6.73 9.67 -15.05
CA THR A 177 6.44 9.17 -16.39
C THR A 177 7.72 8.84 -17.15
N TRP A 178 7.62 7.85 -18.05
CA TRP A 178 8.67 7.54 -18.99
C TRP A 178 8.67 8.63 -20.08
N THR A 179 9.62 9.53 -20.02
CA THR A 179 9.77 10.60 -20.99
C THR A 179 11.24 10.97 -21.12
N PRO A 180 11.75 11.21 -22.34
CA PRO A 180 13.11 11.69 -22.48
C PRO A 180 13.22 13.09 -21.90
N VAL A 181 14.10 13.24 -20.93
CA VAL A 181 14.47 14.52 -20.36
C VAL A 181 15.97 14.67 -20.52
N THR A 182 16.39 15.63 -21.34
CA THR A 182 17.80 15.90 -21.63
C THR A 182 18.28 17.08 -20.80
N GLU A 183 19.33 16.88 -20.04
CA GLU A 183 20.01 17.91 -19.26
C GLU A 183 21.51 17.83 -19.52
N GLY A 184 22.07 18.90 -20.15
CA GLY A 184 23.42 18.83 -20.64
C GLY A 184 23.60 17.77 -21.74
N ALA A 185 24.53 16.85 -21.53
CA ALA A 185 24.79 15.74 -22.46
C ALA A 185 24.04 14.45 -22.10
N VAL A 186 23.24 14.46 -21.04
CA VAL A 186 22.58 13.27 -20.49
C VAL A 186 21.08 13.32 -20.71
N THR A 187 20.51 12.24 -21.24
CA THR A 187 19.07 12.08 -21.43
C THR A 187 18.56 11.04 -20.43
N ARG A 188 17.59 11.44 -19.61
CA ARG A 188 16.86 10.55 -18.69
C ARG A 188 15.63 9.97 -19.37
N GLY A 189 15.28 8.74 -19.00
CA GLY A 189 14.03 8.10 -19.42
C GLY A 189 12.84 8.39 -18.51
N ILE A 190 12.99 9.16 -17.43
CA ILE A 190 11.95 9.41 -16.42
C ILE A 190 11.83 10.90 -16.17
N GLY A 191 10.61 11.41 -16.20
CA GLY A 191 10.27 12.80 -15.90
C GLY A 191 9.12 12.93 -14.91
N PRO A 192 8.94 14.11 -14.30
CA PRO A 192 7.83 14.39 -13.41
C PRO A 192 6.51 14.52 -14.16
N SER A 193 5.44 14.10 -13.52
CA SER A 193 4.07 14.28 -13.99
C SER A 193 3.12 14.41 -12.80
N TRP A 194 1.86 14.68 -13.06
CA TRP A 194 0.81 14.65 -12.04
C TRP A 194 -0.44 13.97 -12.58
N GLN A 195 -1.31 13.56 -11.67
CA GLN A 195 -2.57 12.90 -11.98
C GLN A 195 -3.67 13.42 -11.06
N GLU A 196 -4.72 13.95 -11.64
CA GLU A 196 -6.00 14.18 -10.96
C GLU A 196 -6.75 12.86 -10.84
N ILE A 197 -7.40 12.65 -9.70
CA ILE A 197 -8.18 11.46 -9.40
C ILE A 197 -9.51 11.92 -8.80
N ASP A 198 -10.59 11.36 -9.29
CA ASP A 198 -11.95 11.49 -8.79
C ASP A 198 -12.56 10.08 -8.80
N GLU A 199 -12.47 9.36 -7.66
CA GLU A 199 -12.86 7.97 -7.50
C GLU A 199 -13.98 7.82 -6.49
N ASP A 200 -15.00 7.07 -6.83
CA ASP A 200 -16.11 6.67 -5.96
C ASP A 200 -16.26 5.15 -6.01
N VAL A 201 -16.42 4.54 -4.84
CA VAL A 201 -16.69 3.10 -4.68
C VAL A 201 -17.85 2.94 -3.69
N ASP A 202 -18.91 2.24 -4.10
CA ASP A 202 -20.04 1.86 -3.26
C ASP A 202 -20.04 0.36 -3.06
N ILE A 203 -20.06 -0.13 -1.82
CA ILE A 203 -20.03 -1.55 -1.49
C ILE A 203 -21.22 -1.91 -0.61
N PHE A 204 -21.99 -2.87 -1.06
CA PHE A 204 -23.13 -3.44 -0.33
C PHE A 204 -22.78 -4.87 0.08
N ARG A 205 -22.96 -5.21 1.37
CA ARG A 205 -22.73 -6.58 1.87
C ARG A 205 -23.91 -7.06 2.68
N LEU A 206 -24.28 -8.30 2.46
CA LEU A 206 -25.23 -9.05 3.28
C LEU A 206 -24.48 -10.25 3.86
N LYS A 207 -24.44 -10.37 5.17
CA LYS A 207 -23.78 -11.46 5.90
C LYS A 207 -24.81 -12.23 6.72
N ILE A 208 -24.62 -13.52 6.80
CA ILE A 208 -25.33 -14.41 7.70
C ILE A 208 -24.32 -15.38 8.33
N GLU A 209 -24.41 -15.52 9.64
CA GLU A 209 -23.65 -16.52 10.38
C GLU A 209 -24.61 -17.22 11.35
N ASP A 210 -24.55 -18.55 11.43
CA ASP A 210 -25.34 -19.32 12.38
C ASP A 210 -24.64 -20.65 12.69
N GLU A 211 -24.98 -21.24 13.83
CA GLU A 211 -24.55 -22.56 14.21
C GLU A 211 -25.69 -23.58 14.05
N ILE A 212 -25.51 -24.48 13.07
CA ILE A 212 -26.52 -25.51 12.73
C ILE A 212 -25.93 -26.90 12.99
N LYS A 213 -26.43 -27.60 13.99
CA LYS A 213 -26.00 -28.97 14.33
C LYS A 213 -24.49 -29.11 14.55
N GLY A 214 -23.87 -28.10 15.17
CA GLY A 214 -22.44 -28.05 15.46
C GLY A 214 -21.58 -27.71 14.26
N PHE A 215 -22.17 -27.23 13.15
CA PHE A 215 -21.49 -26.57 12.07
C PHE A 215 -21.71 -25.07 12.18
N THR A 216 -20.64 -24.28 12.14
CA THR A 216 -20.74 -22.86 11.88
C THR A 216 -20.87 -22.65 10.39
N VAL A 217 -21.96 -22.02 9.97
CA VAL A 217 -22.28 -21.70 8.56
C VAL A 217 -22.16 -20.20 8.40
N LYS A 218 -21.32 -19.74 7.48
CA LYS A 218 -21.18 -18.33 7.12
C LYS A 218 -21.49 -18.12 5.65
N GLY A 219 -22.39 -17.19 5.36
CA GLY A 219 -22.73 -16.76 4.01
C GLY A 219 -22.45 -15.27 3.85
N GLU A 220 -21.87 -14.87 2.73
CA GLU A 220 -21.69 -13.46 2.37
C GLU A 220 -22.02 -13.23 0.91
N GLN A 221 -22.81 -12.19 0.65
CA GLN A 221 -23.04 -11.66 -0.68
C GLN A 221 -22.57 -10.21 -0.71
N SER A 222 -21.67 -9.86 -1.64
CA SER A 222 -21.23 -8.48 -1.83
C SER A 222 -21.43 -7.99 -3.26
N LEU A 223 -21.70 -6.70 -3.39
CA LEU A 223 -21.74 -5.97 -4.64
C LEU A 223 -20.95 -4.68 -4.47
N GLU A 224 -19.92 -4.51 -5.26
CA GLU A 224 -19.11 -3.30 -5.33
C GLU A 224 -19.34 -2.61 -6.67
N LEU A 225 -19.61 -1.32 -6.65
CA LEU A 225 -19.76 -0.45 -7.80
C LEU A 225 -18.68 0.60 -7.74
N PHE A 226 -17.85 0.71 -8.76
CA PHE A 226 -16.76 1.70 -8.76
C PHE A 226 -16.72 2.51 -10.04
N LYS A 227 -16.30 3.75 -9.90
CA LYS A 227 -16.06 4.66 -11.01
C LYS A 227 -14.92 5.59 -10.65
N THR A 228 -13.91 5.61 -11.53
CA THR A 228 -12.78 6.53 -11.40
C THR A 228 -12.73 7.44 -12.61
N LYS A 229 -12.51 8.73 -12.41
CA LYS A 229 -12.10 9.67 -13.45
C LYS A 229 -10.69 10.09 -13.15
N SER A 230 -9.79 9.88 -14.05
CA SER A 230 -8.42 10.34 -13.86
C SER A 230 -7.94 11.11 -15.08
N ARG A 231 -7.21 12.21 -14.81
CA ARG A 231 -6.52 13.00 -15.81
C ARG A 231 -5.04 13.01 -15.48
N ARG A 232 -4.25 12.44 -16.36
CA ARG A 232 -2.79 12.44 -16.25
C ARG A 232 -2.21 13.51 -17.17
N TYR A 233 -1.31 14.32 -16.62
CA TYR A 233 -0.60 15.35 -17.34
C TYR A 233 0.89 15.04 -17.33
N GLU A 234 1.49 14.91 -18.49
CA GLU A 234 2.90 14.62 -18.66
C GLU A 234 3.54 15.73 -19.50
N ARG A 235 4.70 16.22 -19.07
CA ARG A 235 5.47 17.20 -19.80
C ARG A 235 6.88 16.68 -20.03
N SER A 236 7.29 16.64 -21.30
CA SER A 236 8.65 16.33 -21.68
C SER A 236 9.42 17.64 -21.86
N LEU A 237 10.58 17.76 -21.24
CA LEU A 237 11.43 18.93 -21.34
C LEU A 237 12.81 18.52 -21.84
N SER A 238 13.31 19.24 -22.83
CA SER A 238 14.72 19.26 -23.19
C SER A 238 15.31 20.59 -22.76
N THR A 239 16.23 20.57 -21.80
CA THR A 239 16.91 21.76 -21.28
C THR A 239 18.37 21.81 -21.71
N ASN A 240 18.66 21.73 -22.98
CA ASN A 240 20.00 22.12 -23.46
C ASN A 240 20.11 23.64 -23.42
N ALA A 241 20.60 24.18 -22.29
CA ALA A 241 21.01 25.56 -22.19
C ALA A 241 22.23 25.76 -23.10
N GLY A 242 22.01 26.16 -24.35
CA GLY A 242 23.06 26.43 -25.36
C GLY A 242 22.87 25.77 -26.70
N ALA A 243 22.14 24.69 -26.82
CA ALA A 243 21.63 24.29 -28.12
C ALA A 243 20.41 25.16 -28.42
N VAL A 244 20.50 26.01 -29.42
CA VAL A 244 19.32 26.50 -30.13
C VAL A 244 18.39 25.33 -30.22
N LEU A 245 17.17 25.44 -29.70
CA LEU A 245 16.13 24.41 -29.69
C LEU A 245 15.99 23.89 -31.12
N ALA A 246 16.85 22.95 -31.46
CA ALA A 246 17.10 22.58 -32.85
C ALA A 246 15.92 21.76 -33.41
N THR A 247 15.01 21.34 -32.57
CA THR A 247 13.77 20.73 -33.05
C THR A 247 12.68 20.90 -32.00
N VAL A 248 11.65 21.59 -32.41
CA VAL A 248 10.35 21.72 -31.76
C VAL A 248 9.80 20.36 -31.28
N ASN A 249 10.36 19.23 -31.71
CA ASN A 249 9.97 17.85 -31.38
C ASN A 249 10.36 17.39 -29.98
N GLN A 250 11.05 18.21 -29.18
CA GLN A 250 11.51 17.78 -27.84
C GLN A 250 10.68 18.32 -26.69
N ARG A 251 9.74 19.22 -26.97
CA ARG A 251 8.83 19.75 -25.97
C ARG A 251 7.43 19.26 -26.26
N ARG A 252 6.95 18.29 -25.50
CA ARG A 252 5.59 17.81 -25.63
C ARG A 252 4.85 17.78 -24.31
N VAL A 253 3.57 18.04 -24.39
CA VAL A 253 2.60 17.84 -23.33
C VAL A 253 1.69 16.70 -23.76
N ARG A 254 1.51 15.72 -22.91
CA ARG A 254 0.57 14.62 -23.10
C ARG A 254 -0.49 14.69 -22.02
N ILE A 255 -1.75 14.68 -22.43
CA ILE A 255 -2.90 14.64 -21.56
C ILE A 255 -3.65 13.33 -21.82
N GLN A 256 -3.79 12.53 -20.78
CA GLN A 256 -4.51 11.26 -20.81
C GLN A 256 -5.71 11.33 -19.85
N ASP A 257 -6.90 11.22 -20.39
CA ASP A 257 -8.15 11.11 -19.63
C ASP A 257 -8.60 9.65 -19.64
N GLN A 258 -8.84 9.08 -18.45
CA GLN A 258 -9.30 7.69 -18.28
C GLN A 258 -10.51 7.65 -17.36
N VAL A 259 -11.52 6.86 -17.76
CA VAL A 259 -12.75 6.68 -16.99
C VAL A 259 -13.07 5.17 -16.89
N PRO A 260 -12.32 4.42 -16.06
CA PRO A 260 -12.73 3.07 -15.71
C PRO A 260 -13.97 3.10 -14.80
N GLU A 261 -14.94 2.26 -15.13
CA GLU A 261 -16.13 1.99 -14.31
C GLU A 261 -16.48 0.52 -14.35
N GLY A 262 -17.01 -0.01 -13.26
CA GLY A 262 -17.36 -1.42 -13.23
C GLY A 262 -18.06 -1.85 -11.97
N ASN A 263 -18.28 -3.15 -11.91
CA ASN A 263 -18.86 -3.81 -10.74
C ASN A 263 -18.13 -5.12 -10.43
N LEU A 264 -18.04 -5.41 -9.14
CA LEU A 264 -17.58 -6.69 -8.63
C LEU A 264 -18.69 -7.29 -7.76
N MET A 265 -19.19 -8.44 -8.17
CA MET A 265 -20.11 -9.24 -7.36
C MET A 265 -19.37 -10.44 -6.79
N SER A 266 -19.50 -10.72 -5.52
CA SER A 266 -18.98 -11.96 -4.93
C SER A 266 -19.97 -12.61 -3.98
N SER A 267 -19.97 -13.94 -4.00
CA SER A 267 -20.75 -14.79 -3.11
C SER A 267 -19.79 -15.77 -2.42
N MET A 268 -19.89 -15.89 -1.12
CA MET A 268 -19.06 -16.79 -0.31
C MET A 268 -19.93 -17.64 0.58
N LEU A 269 -19.59 -18.91 0.70
CA LEU A 269 -20.12 -19.85 1.68
C LEU A 269 -18.98 -20.54 2.40
N GLU A 270 -19.01 -20.53 3.72
CA GLU A 270 -18.05 -21.22 4.58
C GLU A 270 -18.80 -22.13 5.54
N LEU A 271 -18.26 -23.33 5.73
CA LEU A 271 -18.70 -24.33 6.66
C LEU A 271 -17.51 -24.74 7.51
N ASN A 272 -17.62 -24.66 8.81
CA ASN A 272 -16.57 -25.15 9.70
C ASN A 272 -17.15 -25.94 10.89
N ARG A 273 -16.32 -26.84 11.43
CA ARG A 273 -16.72 -27.69 12.55
C ARG A 273 -15.53 -28.19 13.35
N TRP A 274 -15.71 -28.22 14.65
CA TRP A 274 -14.91 -29.00 15.58
C TRP A 274 -15.49 -30.40 15.79
N SER A 275 -14.64 -31.40 15.82
CA SER A 275 -15.01 -32.82 15.93
C SER A 275 -14.02 -33.56 16.83
N PHE A 276 -14.42 -34.76 17.30
CA PHE A 276 -13.57 -35.61 18.13
C PHE A 276 -13.10 -34.95 19.43
N ASN A 277 -14.05 -34.37 20.21
CA ASN A 277 -13.76 -33.61 21.42
C ASN A 277 -12.72 -32.47 21.17
N ASP A 278 -12.98 -31.64 20.15
CA ASP A 278 -12.20 -30.49 19.77
C ASP A 278 -10.74 -30.79 19.33
N LYS A 279 -10.51 -32.06 18.95
CA LYS A 279 -9.20 -32.45 18.44
C LYS A 279 -9.01 -32.27 16.92
N VAL A 280 -10.11 -32.13 16.18
CA VAL A 280 -10.08 -31.95 14.73
C VAL A 280 -10.97 -30.79 14.36
N PHE A 281 -10.36 -29.76 13.76
CA PHE A 281 -11.05 -28.66 13.09
C PHE A 281 -11.05 -28.90 11.59
N SER A 282 -12.22 -28.79 10.97
CA SER A 282 -12.37 -28.84 9.52
C SER A 282 -13.13 -27.61 9.02
N ALA A 283 -12.68 -27.03 7.93
CA ALA A 283 -13.35 -25.92 7.27
C ALA A 283 -13.37 -26.13 5.75
N LEU A 284 -14.47 -25.76 5.12
CA LEU A 284 -14.66 -25.75 3.68
C LEU A 284 -15.24 -24.38 3.31
N ALA A 285 -14.59 -23.69 2.38
CA ALA A 285 -15.07 -22.43 1.85
C ALA A 285 -15.15 -22.48 0.34
N TYR A 286 -16.19 -21.88 -0.22
CA TYR A 286 -16.34 -21.64 -1.65
C TYR A 286 -16.64 -20.17 -1.88
N ARG A 287 -15.95 -19.57 -2.84
CA ARG A 287 -16.20 -18.20 -3.30
C ARG A 287 -16.37 -18.17 -4.81
N PHE A 288 -17.44 -17.53 -5.26
CA PHE A 288 -17.63 -17.09 -6.63
C PHE A 288 -17.44 -15.58 -6.70
N ALA A 289 -16.72 -15.08 -7.71
CA ALA A 289 -16.61 -13.65 -7.96
C ALA A 289 -16.73 -13.36 -9.47
N ARG A 290 -17.41 -12.27 -9.80
CA ARG A 290 -17.54 -11.75 -11.15
C ARG A 290 -17.20 -10.27 -11.16
N LEU A 291 -16.21 -9.89 -11.94
CA LEU A 291 -15.82 -8.51 -12.21
C LEU A 291 -16.18 -8.15 -13.67
N ASP A 292 -16.87 -7.04 -13.86
CA ASP A 292 -17.15 -6.44 -15.18
C ASP A 292 -16.63 -5.00 -15.16
N VAL A 293 -15.68 -4.67 -16.03
CA VAL A 293 -15.05 -3.35 -16.11
C VAL A 293 -15.09 -2.84 -17.52
N ARG A 294 -15.44 -1.58 -17.66
CA ARG A 294 -15.37 -0.81 -18.91
C ARG A 294 -14.52 0.41 -18.70
N GLU A 295 -13.79 0.79 -19.70
CA GLU A 295 -12.96 1.99 -19.66
C GLU A 295 -13.13 2.79 -20.95
N LEU A 296 -13.16 4.10 -20.78
CA LEU A 296 -13.04 5.08 -21.84
C LEU A 296 -11.72 5.84 -21.64
N GLU A 297 -10.90 5.91 -22.69
CA GLU A 297 -9.61 6.59 -22.67
C GLU A 297 -9.51 7.59 -23.83
N ASN A 298 -9.03 8.78 -23.51
CA ASN A 298 -8.59 9.77 -24.50
C ASN A 298 -7.14 10.14 -24.20
N LEU A 299 -6.30 10.12 -25.23
CA LEU A 299 -4.91 10.52 -25.17
C LEU A 299 -4.63 11.55 -26.25
N LYS A 300 -4.14 12.74 -25.84
CA LYS A 300 -3.82 13.86 -26.74
C LYS A 300 -2.42 14.37 -26.47
N GLU A 301 -1.70 14.64 -27.53
CA GLU A 301 -0.36 15.26 -27.47
C GLU A 301 -0.41 16.68 -28.02
N PHE A 302 0.36 17.55 -27.39
CA PHE A 302 0.46 18.97 -27.70
C PHE A 302 1.94 19.40 -27.67
N ASP A 303 2.26 20.52 -28.30
CA ASP A 303 3.51 21.23 -28.05
C ASP A 303 3.45 21.97 -26.69
N ASP A 304 4.53 22.64 -26.29
CA ASP A 304 4.61 23.40 -25.04
C ASP A 304 3.73 24.66 -25.03
N LEU A 305 3.21 25.08 -26.17
CA LEU A 305 2.22 26.16 -26.33
C LEU A 305 0.80 25.62 -26.38
N LEU A 306 0.60 24.32 -26.14
CA LEU A 306 -0.67 23.61 -26.21
C LEU A 306 -1.30 23.57 -27.60
N ASN A 307 -0.53 23.73 -28.67
CA ASN A 307 -1.01 23.40 -29.99
C ASN A 307 -1.01 21.89 -30.21
N PRO A 308 -2.05 21.32 -30.84
CA PRO A 308 -2.09 19.89 -31.14
C PRO A 308 -0.90 19.43 -31.97
N ARG A 309 -0.31 18.31 -31.60
CA ARG A 309 0.83 17.72 -32.32
C ARG A 309 0.71 16.20 -32.39
N SER A 310 1.14 15.66 -33.51
CA SER A 310 1.61 14.30 -33.63
C SER A 310 3.15 14.32 -33.71
N LEU A 311 3.81 13.54 -32.87
CA LEU A 311 5.22 13.80 -32.55
C LEU A 311 6.22 12.82 -33.15
N SER A 312 5.78 11.78 -33.72
CA SER A 312 6.58 10.81 -34.49
C SER A 312 5.73 9.60 -34.87
N ALA A 313 6.30 8.72 -35.68
CA ALA A 313 5.67 7.44 -36.06
C ALA A 313 5.22 6.52 -34.89
N ASN A 314 5.55 6.90 -33.65
CA ASN A 314 5.24 6.12 -32.45
C ASN A 314 4.33 6.85 -31.43
N SER A 315 3.85 8.04 -31.73
CA SER A 315 2.95 8.77 -30.85
C SER A 315 1.57 8.88 -31.47
N GLU A 316 0.59 8.42 -30.72
CA GLU A 316 -0.79 8.32 -31.14
C GLU A 316 -1.67 9.23 -30.31
N ASN A 317 -2.47 10.07 -30.96
CA ASN A 317 -3.65 10.61 -30.33
C ASN A 317 -4.73 9.53 -30.36
N LYS A 318 -5.29 9.19 -29.20
CA LYS A 318 -6.38 8.20 -29.07
C LYS A 318 -7.69 8.93 -28.79
N PHE A 319 -8.70 8.64 -29.55
CA PHE A 319 -10.02 9.25 -29.42
C PHE A 319 -11.03 8.20 -29.02
N ASP A 320 -11.65 8.39 -27.84
CA ASP A 320 -12.68 7.49 -27.31
C ASP A 320 -12.29 6.00 -27.41
N ALA A 321 -11.02 5.72 -27.07
CA ALA A 321 -10.56 4.36 -26.95
C ALA A 321 -11.37 3.64 -25.87
N ARG A 322 -11.88 2.47 -26.17
CA ARG A 322 -12.77 1.72 -25.29
C ARG A 322 -12.18 0.35 -25.00
N SER A 323 -12.24 -0.04 -23.75
CA SER A 323 -11.94 -1.39 -23.34
C SER A 323 -13.07 -1.99 -22.49
N HIS A 324 -13.15 -3.30 -22.54
CA HIS A 324 -14.06 -4.07 -21.71
C HIS A 324 -13.33 -5.32 -21.22
N ASN A 325 -13.45 -5.61 -19.92
CA ASN A 325 -12.86 -6.78 -19.30
C ASN A 325 -13.90 -7.43 -18.37
N ASN A 326 -14.09 -8.73 -18.55
CA ASN A 326 -14.99 -9.54 -17.75
C ASN A 326 -14.18 -10.70 -17.15
N MET A 327 -14.28 -10.90 -15.84
CA MET A 327 -13.55 -11.93 -15.12
C MET A 327 -14.51 -12.73 -14.24
N PHE A 328 -14.38 -14.03 -14.31
CA PHE A 328 -15.07 -14.99 -13.42
C PHE A 328 -14.02 -15.76 -12.62
N THR A 329 -14.25 -15.88 -11.33
CA THR A 329 -13.34 -16.60 -10.43
C THR A 329 -14.15 -17.54 -9.54
N HIS A 330 -13.71 -18.80 -9.48
CA HIS A 330 -14.20 -19.79 -8.54
C HIS A 330 -13.05 -20.21 -7.65
N THR A 331 -13.23 -20.10 -6.33
CA THR A 331 -12.19 -20.46 -5.36
C THR A 331 -12.78 -21.44 -4.35
N TRP A 332 -12.10 -22.56 -4.15
CA TRP A 332 -12.38 -23.55 -3.11
C TRP A 332 -11.21 -23.61 -2.14
N VAL A 333 -11.51 -23.60 -0.87
CA VAL A 333 -10.51 -23.74 0.19
C VAL A 333 -10.99 -24.81 1.15
N MET A 334 -10.14 -25.80 1.39
CA MET A 334 -10.36 -26.82 2.41
C MET A 334 -9.24 -26.75 3.43
N SER A 335 -9.58 -26.68 4.70
CA SER A 335 -8.62 -26.62 5.79
C SER A 335 -8.91 -27.73 6.81
N LEU A 336 -7.86 -28.39 7.25
CA LEU A 336 -7.92 -29.39 8.29
C LEU A 336 -6.84 -29.08 9.32
N MET A 337 -7.19 -29.03 10.59
CA MET A 337 -6.25 -28.89 11.69
C MET A 337 -6.54 -29.99 12.73
N THR A 338 -5.50 -30.65 13.19
CA THR A 338 -5.63 -31.75 14.16
C THR A 338 -4.62 -31.61 15.29
N PHE A 339 -5.07 -32.00 16.48
CA PHE A 339 -4.32 -32.07 17.72
C PHE A 339 -4.25 -33.54 18.18
N PRO A 340 -3.49 -34.41 17.49
CA PRO A 340 -3.45 -35.82 17.81
C PRO A 340 -2.93 -36.08 19.25
N TRP A 341 -2.04 -35.18 19.68
CA TRP A 341 -1.53 -35.12 21.06
C TRP A 341 -1.51 -33.68 21.54
N ASN A 342 -1.57 -33.44 22.85
CA ASN A 342 -1.56 -32.09 23.42
C ASN A 342 -0.31 -31.25 23.05
N VAL A 343 0.74 -31.92 22.59
CA VAL A 343 2.02 -31.30 22.24
C VAL A 343 2.24 -31.15 20.75
N VAL A 344 1.32 -31.70 19.92
CA VAL A 344 1.45 -31.69 18.44
C VAL A 344 0.22 -31.08 17.82
N ASN A 345 0.46 -30.14 16.90
CA ASN A 345 -0.56 -29.58 16.02
C ASN A 345 -0.11 -29.82 14.57
N ILE A 346 -1.02 -30.33 13.75
CA ILE A 346 -0.82 -30.52 12.32
C ILE A 346 -1.97 -29.83 11.60
N GLY A 347 -1.64 -28.94 10.68
CA GLY A 347 -2.58 -28.27 9.81
C GLY A 347 -2.32 -28.59 8.35
N SER A 348 -3.37 -28.68 7.55
CA SER A 348 -3.31 -28.77 6.09
C SER A 348 -4.34 -27.85 5.48
N ARG A 349 -3.97 -27.14 4.43
CA ARG A 349 -4.88 -26.30 3.65
C ARG A 349 -4.67 -26.59 2.17
N PHE A 350 -5.76 -26.90 1.50
CA PHE A 350 -5.81 -27.04 0.04
C PHE A 350 -6.62 -25.88 -0.54
N LYS A 351 -6.12 -25.26 -1.61
CA LYS A 351 -6.81 -24.20 -2.36
C LYS A 351 -6.83 -24.57 -3.85
N ALA A 352 -8.00 -24.49 -4.47
CA ALA A 352 -8.14 -24.54 -5.91
C ALA A 352 -8.84 -23.27 -6.40
N GLU A 353 -8.32 -22.68 -7.48
CA GLU A 353 -8.89 -21.49 -8.08
C GLU A 353 -8.93 -21.62 -9.59
N LEU A 354 -10.09 -21.34 -10.17
CA LEU A 354 -10.31 -21.26 -11.60
C LEU A 354 -10.71 -19.84 -11.94
N MET A 355 -9.94 -19.17 -12.80
CA MET A 355 -10.20 -17.82 -13.25
C MET A 355 -10.27 -17.80 -14.78
N GLU A 356 -11.32 -17.20 -15.31
CA GLU A 356 -11.44 -16.89 -16.73
C GLU A 356 -11.60 -15.40 -16.90
N ARG A 357 -10.70 -14.79 -17.69
CA ARG A 357 -10.72 -13.38 -18.03
C ARG A 357 -10.89 -13.21 -19.52
N LYS A 358 -11.92 -12.47 -19.93
CA LYS A 358 -12.17 -12.10 -21.31
C LYS A 358 -12.18 -10.59 -21.43
N GLY A 359 -11.38 -10.06 -22.34
CA GLY A 359 -11.29 -8.63 -22.56
C GLY A 359 -11.18 -8.29 -24.05
N GLY A 360 -11.46 -7.07 -24.35
CA GLY A 360 -11.28 -6.51 -25.68
C GLY A 360 -11.13 -5.00 -25.63
N SER A 361 -10.48 -4.45 -26.64
CA SER A 361 -10.30 -3.02 -26.76
C SER A 361 -10.40 -2.56 -28.20
N THR A 362 -10.76 -1.31 -28.37
CA THR A 362 -10.78 -0.61 -29.66
C THR A 362 -10.13 0.75 -29.47
N TYR A 363 -9.08 1.02 -30.23
CA TYR A 363 -8.29 2.24 -30.18
C TYR A 363 -8.32 2.95 -31.54
N PRO A 364 -9.25 3.88 -31.76
CA PRO A 364 -9.15 4.78 -32.91
C PRO A 364 -8.06 5.83 -32.66
N GLY A 365 -7.16 6.06 -33.60
CA GLY A 365 -6.05 6.97 -33.48
C GLY A 365 -5.83 7.83 -34.71
N ASP A 366 -5.26 9.02 -34.49
CA ASP A 366 -4.79 9.97 -35.49
C ASP A 366 -3.28 10.06 -35.39
N PHE A 367 -2.59 9.73 -36.47
CA PHE A 367 -1.12 9.65 -36.56
C PHE A 367 -0.54 10.74 -37.49
N THR A 368 -1.38 11.58 -38.07
CA THR A 368 -0.89 12.65 -38.93
C THR A 368 -0.21 13.77 -38.12
N ASP A 369 0.79 14.45 -38.71
CA ASP A 369 1.46 15.58 -38.12
C ASP A 369 1.39 16.79 -39.07
N PRO A 370 0.67 17.86 -38.73
CA PRO A 370 -0.15 18.05 -37.52
C PRO A 370 -1.42 17.20 -37.53
N PRO A 371 -1.98 16.86 -36.34
CA PRO A 371 -3.22 16.06 -36.26
C PRO A 371 -4.35 16.77 -36.99
N ASP A 372 -5.05 16.05 -37.85
CA ASP A 372 -6.22 16.55 -38.56
C ASP A 372 -7.55 16.11 -37.90
N ASN A 373 -7.45 15.42 -36.76
CA ASN A 373 -8.55 14.80 -36.01
C ASN A 373 -9.33 13.74 -36.83
N VAL A 374 -8.70 13.21 -37.87
CA VAL A 374 -9.24 12.10 -38.65
C VAL A 374 -8.60 10.82 -38.20
N ILE A 375 -9.40 9.78 -38.03
CA ILE A 375 -8.91 8.47 -37.62
C ILE A 375 -8.12 7.86 -38.78
N ASP A 376 -6.81 7.72 -38.61
CA ASP A 376 -5.91 7.10 -39.57
C ASP A 376 -5.80 5.60 -39.39
N ARG A 377 -5.96 5.15 -38.12
CA ARG A 377 -5.79 3.75 -37.76
C ARG A 377 -6.73 3.39 -36.64
N THR A 378 -7.26 2.20 -36.71
CA THR A 378 -8.05 1.59 -35.62
C THR A 378 -7.41 0.28 -35.22
N GLU A 379 -7.03 0.16 -33.97
CA GLU A 379 -6.60 -1.10 -33.39
C GLU A 379 -7.74 -1.76 -32.62
N LYS A 380 -7.90 -3.06 -32.83
CA LYS A 380 -8.84 -3.89 -32.05
C LYS A 380 -8.07 -5.04 -31.45
N SER A 381 -8.26 -5.28 -30.17
CA SER A 381 -7.71 -6.44 -29.49
C SER A 381 -8.79 -7.25 -28.79
N SER A 382 -8.57 -8.55 -28.72
CA SER A 382 -9.35 -9.45 -27.88
C SER A 382 -8.42 -10.41 -27.17
N VAL A 383 -8.68 -10.62 -25.87
CA VAL A 383 -7.87 -11.46 -24.99
C VAL A 383 -8.78 -12.44 -24.27
N ASN A 384 -8.40 -13.71 -24.27
CA ASN A 384 -8.97 -14.73 -23.41
C ASN A 384 -7.84 -15.36 -22.59
N ASN A 385 -7.97 -15.28 -21.28
CA ASN A 385 -6.97 -15.78 -20.35
C ASN A 385 -7.64 -16.71 -19.33
N LYS A 386 -7.18 -17.97 -19.29
CA LYS A 386 -7.65 -18.99 -18.34
C LYS A 386 -6.52 -19.34 -17.38
N ILE A 387 -6.77 -19.10 -16.10
CA ILE A 387 -5.80 -19.38 -15.04
C ILE A 387 -6.36 -20.45 -14.12
N LYS A 388 -5.60 -21.52 -13.95
CA LYS A 388 -5.86 -22.56 -12.96
C LYS A 388 -4.76 -22.49 -11.91
N ARG A 389 -5.15 -22.41 -10.64
CA ARG A 389 -4.21 -22.36 -9.52
C ARG A 389 -4.54 -23.44 -8.52
N LEU A 390 -3.56 -24.21 -8.14
CA LEU A 390 -3.66 -25.25 -7.11
C LEU A 390 -2.62 -24.94 -6.04
N GLY A 391 -3.03 -24.89 -4.80
CA GLY A 391 -2.16 -24.60 -3.67
C GLY A 391 -2.38 -25.61 -2.54
N GLN A 392 -1.30 -26.02 -1.92
CA GLN A 392 -1.32 -26.82 -0.69
C GLN A 392 -0.36 -26.24 0.32
N ALA A 393 -0.81 -26.13 1.57
CA ALA A 393 0.03 -25.77 2.70
C ALA A 393 -0.10 -26.83 3.80
N VAL A 394 1.03 -27.16 4.42
CA VAL A 394 1.09 -28.07 5.57
C VAL A 394 1.87 -27.37 6.68
N THR A 395 1.31 -27.37 7.87
CA THR A 395 1.93 -26.80 9.07
C THR A 395 2.10 -27.89 10.12
N PHE A 396 3.23 -27.87 10.80
CA PHE A 396 3.52 -28.76 11.91
C PHE A 396 4.07 -27.93 13.08
N ARG A 397 3.53 -28.14 14.27
CA ARG A 397 4.00 -27.50 15.50
C ARG A 397 4.17 -28.52 16.59
N TYR A 398 5.29 -28.45 17.30
CA TYR A 398 5.64 -29.37 18.37
C TYR A 398 6.09 -28.62 19.63
N LYS A 399 5.48 -28.95 20.77
CA LYS A 399 5.73 -28.34 22.08
C LYS A 399 6.08 -29.37 23.16
N GLY A 400 6.50 -30.60 22.78
CA GLY A 400 6.80 -31.66 23.71
C GLY A 400 8.11 -31.52 24.48
N ILE A 401 9.00 -30.65 24.03
CA ILE A 401 10.25 -30.33 24.74
C ILE A 401 9.98 -29.17 25.68
N PRO A 402 10.27 -29.29 26.99
CA PRO A 402 10.07 -28.20 27.94
C PRO A 402 10.74 -26.91 27.47
N ARG A 403 10.00 -25.78 27.54
CA ARG A 403 10.47 -24.44 27.16
C ARG A 403 10.91 -24.31 25.68
N THR A 404 10.44 -25.22 24.83
CA THR A 404 10.77 -25.24 23.41
C THR A 404 9.50 -25.40 22.59
N ALA A 405 9.35 -24.58 21.55
CA ALA A 405 8.33 -24.75 20.53
C ALA A 405 8.98 -24.80 19.17
N LEU A 406 8.80 -25.88 18.44
CA LEU A 406 9.28 -26.07 17.07
C LEU A 406 8.12 -25.95 16.10
N TYR A 407 8.37 -25.40 14.94
CA TYR A 407 7.39 -25.33 13.87
C TYR A 407 8.04 -25.53 12.50
N THR A 408 7.23 -26.05 11.60
CA THR A 408 7.58 -26.15 10.18
C THR A 408 6.32 -25.86 9.37
N ASP A 409 6.47 -25.02 8.35
CA ASP A 409 5.41 -24.69 7.40
C ASP A 409 5.95 -24.95 5.98
N PHE A 410 5.17 -25.62 5.17
CA PHE A 410 5.46 -25.88 3.77
C PHE A 410 4.27 -25.46 2.93
N GLU A 411 4.52 -24.69 1.87
CA GLU A 411 3.51 -24.25 0.91
C GLU A 411 4.00 -24.54 -0.51
N LEU A 412 3.14 -25.15 -1.30
CA LEU A 412 3.33 -25.36 -2.74
C LEU A 412 2.14 -24.76 -3.48
N GLU A 413 2.40 -23.99 -4.53
CA GLU A 413 1.40 -23.45 -5.43
C GLU A 413 1.83 -23.72 -6.88
N GLU A 414 0.93 -24.23 -7.68
CA GLU A 414 1.06 -24.41 -9.12
C GLU A 414 0.04 -23.54 -9.84
N VAL A 415 0.47 -22.86 -10.89
CA VAL A 415 -0.36 -21.98 -11.71
C VAL A 415 -0.18 -22.35 -13.19
N PHE A 416 -1.28 -22.57 -13.87
CA PHE A 416 -1.34 -22.76 -15.31
C PHE A 416 -2.09 -21.58 -15.91
N ASN A 417 -1.40 -20.75 -16.68
CA ASN A 417 -1.92 -19.55 -17.31
C ASN A 417 -1.95 -19.78 -18.84
N ASP A 418 -3.13 -19.94 -19.40
CA ASP A 418 -3.40 -20.16 -20.83
C ASP A 418 -3.96 -18.86 -21.43
N LEU A 419 -3.18 -18.20 -22.27
CA LEU A 419 -3.48 -16.91 -22.87
C LEU A 419 -3.63 -17.01 -24.37
N THR A 420 -4.75 -16.52 -24.88
CA THR A 420 -4.98 -16.29 -26.31
C THR A 420 -5.24 -14.81 -26.54
N GLU A 421 -4.50 -14.19 -27.43
CA GLU A 421 -4.63 -12.79 -27.82
C GLU A 421 -4.73 -12.67 -29.35
N ASN A 422 -5.69 -11.86 -29.80
CA ASN A 422 -5.80 -11.43 -31.19
C ASN A 422 -5.77 -9.91 -31.24
N ARG A 423 -4.94 -9.34 -32.09
CA ARG A 423 -4.89 -7.90 -32.36
C ARG A 423 -4.93 -7.66 -33.86
N THR A 424 -5.78 -6.75 -34.29
CA THR A 424 -5.86 -6.28 -35.65
C THR A 424 -5.67 -4.78 -35.68
N SER A 425 -4.86 -4.29 -36.58
CA SER A 425 -4.65 -2.89 -36.84
C SER A 425 -5.04 -2.59 -38.29
N ILE A 426 -6.00 -1.69 -38.47
CA ILE A 426 -6.54 -1.31 -39.78
C ILE A 426 -6.21 0.17 -39.98
N GLY A 427 -5.30 0.45 -40.91
CA GLY A 427 -4.92 1.80 -41.30
C GLY A 427 -5.67 2.30 -42.53
N ARG A 428 -5.53 3.60 -42.83
CA ARG A 428 -6.08 4.24 -44.06
C ARG A 428 -5.57 3.60 -45.33
N THR A 429 -4.32 3.10 -45.32
CA THR A 429 -3.74 2.39 -46.47
C THR A 429 -3.68 0.90 -46.15
N PRO A 430 -4.00 0.01 -47.13
CA PRO A 430 -3.96 -1.44 -46.91
C PRO A 430 -2.59 -1.96 -46.47
N SER A 431 -1.49 -1.27 -46.83
CA SER A 431 -0.13 -1.62 -46.40
C SER A 431 0.14 -1.40 -44.91
N ALA A 432 -0.74 -0.67 -44.21
CA ALA A 432 -0.65 -0.42 -42.77
C ALA A 432 -1.47 -1.42 -41.93
N ASN A 433 -2.09 -2.43 -42.59
CA ASN A 433 -2.86 -3.43 -41.87
C ASN A 433 -1.94 -4.48 -41.25
N GLU A 434 -2.07 -4.67 -39.97
CA GLU A 434 -1.37 -5.71 -39.21
C GLU A 434 -2.35 -6.64 -38.51
N VAL A 435 -1.99 -7.91 -38.47
CA VAL A 435 -2.68 -8.92 -37.68
C VAL A 435 -1.68 -9.60 -36.79
N PHE A 436 -1.97 -9.63 -35.50
CA PHE A 436 -1.14 -10.33 -34.51
C PHE A 436 -2.00 -11.37 -33.80
N PHE A 437 -1.44 -12.55 -33.66
CA PHE A 437 -2.06 -13.66 -32.91
C PHE A 437 -1.04 -14.26 -31.95
N ARG A 438 -1.44 -14.44 -30.69
CA ARG A 438 -0.64 -15.08 -29.65
C ARG A 438 -1.45 -16.21 -28.98
N ASN A 439 -0.82 -17.34 -28.80
CA ASN A 439 -1.30 -18.43 -27.96
C ASN A 439 -0.15 -18.95 -27.12
N THR A 440 -0.18 -18.72 -25.83
CA THR A 440 0.88 -19.06 -24.90
C THR A 440 0.36 -19.84 -23.71
N LEU A 441 1.17 -20.73 -23.19
CA LEU A 441 0.97 -21.39 -21.91
C LEU A 441 2.13 -21.01 -20.98
N THR A 442 1.80 -20.49 -19.80
CA THR A 442 2.81 -20.09 -18.82
C THR A 442 2.58 -20.88 -17.54
N PRO A 443 3.11 -22.13 -17.46
CA PRO A 443 3.11 -22.85 -16.21
C PRO A 443 4.13 -22.25 -15.24
N SER A 444 3.73 -22.12 -14.01
CA SER A 444 4.62 -21.66 -12.95
C SER A 444 4.34 -22.42 -11.65
N TRP A 445 5.34 -22.53 -10.82
CA TRP A 445 5.18 -23.07 -9.48
C TRP A 445 5.99 -22.28 -8.46
N ARG A 446 5.51 -22.29 -7.23
CA ARG A 446 6.14 -21.65 -6.09
C ARG A 446 6.14 -22.61 -4.91
N ALA A 447 7.30 -22.84 -4.32
CA ALA A 447 7.44 -23.57 -3.09
C ALA A 447 8.07 -22.69 -2.00
N VAL A 448 7.52 -22.74 -0.80
CA VAL A 448 8.06 -22.05 0.38
C VAL A 448 8.12 -23.03 1.53
N GLY A 449 9.30 -23.25 2.06
CA GLY A 449 9.53 -24.02 3.26
C GLY A 449 10.02 -23.08 4.38
N THR A 450 9.42 -23.15 5.55
CA THR A 450 9.85 -22.42 6.73
C THR A 450 10.00 -23.39 7.88
N ALA A 451 11.13 -23.37 8.57
CA ALA A 451 11.36 -24.13 9.80
C ALA A 451 11.90 -23.19 10.88
N GLY A 452 11.45 -23.36 12.10
CA GLY A 452 11.90 -22.50 13.18
C GLY A 452 11.58 -23.03 14.55
N GLY A 453 12.06 -22.30 15.54
CA GLY A 453 11.82 -22.64 16.93
C GLY A 453 12.01 -21.47 17.88
N ASN A 454 11.28 -21.54 18.97
CA ASN A 454 11.44 -20.68 20.14
C ASN A 454 12.02 -21.52 21.27
N PHE A 455 13.13 -21.08 21.83
CA PHE A 455 13.89 -21.76 22.87
C PHE A 455 14.04 -20.83 24.06
N SER A 456 13.59 -21.25 25.22
CA SER A 456 13.74 -20.53 26.48
C SER A 456 14.45 -21.39 27.53
N PRO A 457 15.74 -21.75 27.31
CA PRO A 457 16.44 -22.72 28.16
C PRO A 457 16.48 -22.26 29.61
N TRP A 458 16.56 -20.95 29.83
CA TRP A 458 16.49 -20.32 31.15
C TRP A 458 15.41 -19.23 31.17
N ARG A 459 14.96 -18.85 32.38
CA ARG A 459 13.93 -17.80 32.53
C ARG A 459 14.37 -16.43 32.05
N PHE A 460 15.69 -16.20 31.94
CA PHE A 460 16.27 -14.93 31.51
C PHE A 460 16.69 -14.93 30.01
N LEU A 461 16.63 -16.06 29.32
CA LEU A 461 17.05 -16.17 27.93
C LEU A 461 15.92 -16.73 27.05
N ASN A 462 15.58 -15.96 26.02
CA ASN A 462 14.69 -16.40 24.95
C ASN A 462 15.41 -16.26 23.61
N MET A 463 15.40 -17.31 22.82
CA MET A 463 15.98 -17.37 21.48
C MET A 463 14.90 -17.80 20.48
N THR A 464 14.83 -17.09 19.37
CA THR A 464 13.98 -17.45 18.23
C THR A 464 14.86 -17.59 16.99
N HIS A 465 14.75 -18.74 16.32
CA HIS A 465 15.42 -18.96 15.05
C HIS A 465 14.40 -19.39 14.01
N GLN A 466 14.55 -18.84 12.81
CA GLN A 466 13.72 -19.16 11.66
C GLN A 466 14.61 -19.27 10.43
N PHE A 467 14.40 -20.31 9.66
CA PHE A 467 15.00 -20.51 8.36
C PHE A 467 13.89 -20.65 7.31
N ARG A 468 14.03 -19.99 6.17
CA ARG A 468 13.07 -20.04 5.07
C ARG A 468 13.77 -20.25 3.74
N ILE A 469 13.23 -21.19 2.96
CA ILE A 469 13.63 -21.44 1.57
C ILE A 469 12.45 -21.05 0.69
N ARG A 470 12.72 -20.35 -0.40
CA ARG A 470 11.74 -20.03 -1.44
C ARG A 470 12.28 -20.44 -2.78
N SER A 471 11.43 -21.05 -3.58
CA SER A 471 11.72 -21.31 -4.98
C SER A 471 10.50 -20.95 -5.80
N TYR A 472 10.70 -20.28 -6.92
CA TYR A 472 9.67 -19.93 -7.88
C TYR A 472 10.23 -20.17 -9.27
N ASN A 473 9.48 -20.88 -10.10
CA ASN A 473 9.83 -21.09 -11.48
C ASN A 473 8.67 -20.71 -12.37
N ASN A 474 8.94 -20.02 -13.45
CA ASN A 474 7.97 -19.61 -14.45
C ASN A 474 8.55 -19.90 -15.84
N ASN A 475 7.86 -20.75 -16.60
CA ASN A 475 8.21 -21.07 -17.97
C ASN A 475 7.23 -20.40 -18.90
N TYR A 476 7.75 -19.74 -19.93
CA TYR A 476 6.96 -19.15 -20.99
C TYR A 476 7.03 -20.07 -22.22
N ASP A 477 5.92 -20.70 -22.54
CA ASP A 477 5.78 -21.54 -23.73
C ASP A 477 5.08 -20.74 -24.84
N ASP A 478 5.85 -20.38 -25.82
CA ASP A 478 5.53 -19.61 -27.01
C ASP A 478 4.90 -20.54 -28.09
N ARG A 479 3.77 -21.14 -27.77
CA ARG A 479 3.14 -22.14 -28.66
C ARG A 479 2.85 -21.59 -30.05
N ARG A 480 2.48 -20.30 -30.13
CA ARG A 480 2.25 -19.63 -31.40
C ARG A 480 2.21 -18.11 -31.24
N GLU A 481 3.11 -17.43 -31.92
CA GLU A 481 3.06 -15.98 -32.17
C GLU A 481 3.22 -15.72 -33.66
N THR A 482 2.27 -15.01 -34.28
CA THR A 482 2.32 -14.68 -35.69
C THR A 482 1.90 -13.24 -35.92
N SER A 483 2.62 -12.54 -36.81
CA SER A 483 2.24 -11.24 -37.33
C SER A 483 1.96 -11.31 -38.83
N SER A 484 1.28 -10.29 -39.38
CA SER A 484 1.00 -10.18 -40.81
C SER A 484 2.27 -10.03 -41.67
N THR A 485 3.37 -9.63 -41.05
CA THR A 485 4.68 -9.50 -41.72
C THR A 485 5.45 -10.81 -41.82
N GLY A 486 4.89 -11.91 -41.31
CA GLY A 486 5.48 -13.25 -41.34
C GLY A 486 6.66 -13.45 -40.41
N THR A 487 7.13 -12.41 -39.73
CA THR A 487 8.11 -12.52 -38.63
C THR A 487 7.39 -12.91 -37.37
N ALA A 488 7.82 -14.01 -36.74
CA ALA A 488 7.40 -14.31 -35.39
C ALA A 488 7.75 -13.13 -34.51
N ALA A 489 6.72 -12.37 -34.06
CA ALA A 489 6.94 -11.32 -33.10
C ALA A 489 7.13 -11.99 -31.74
N ARG A 490 8.37 -12.31 -31.42
CA ARG A 490 8.68 -12.87 -30.11
C ARG A 490 8.60 -11.80 -29.07
N SER A 491 7.89 -12.10 -27.99
CA SER A 491 7.95 -11.25 -26.82
C SER A 491 9.40 -11.22 -26.34
N ALA A 492 9.94 -10.05 -26.18
CA ALA A 492 11.32 -9.85 -25.78
C ALA A 492 11.61 -10.12 -24.29
N PHE A 493 10.69 -10.81 -23.58
CA PHE A 493 10.79 -10.92 -22.13
C PHE A 493 11.77 -12.03 -21.70
N PHE A 494 11.29 -13.21 -21.45
CA PHE A 494 12.10 -14.32 -20.98
C PHE A 494 11.40 -15.65 -21.30
N ASP A 495 12.21 -16.69 -21.56
CA ASP A 495 11.72 -18.04 -21.76
C ASP A 495 11.51 -18.73 -20.40
N GLU A 496 12.38 -18.43 -19.44
CA GLU A 496 12.32 -18.99 -18.10
C GLU A 496 12.79 -17.96 -17.07
N LEU A 497 12.09 -17.89 -15.95
CA LEU A 497 12.48 -17.16 -14.75
C LEU A 497 12.50 -18.13 -13.57
N ASP A 498 13.67 -18.36 -12.99
CA ASP A 498 13.84 -19.13 -11.76
C ASP A 498 14.34 -18.19 -10.64
N ILE A 499 13.64 -18.18 -9.50
CA ILE A 499 13.99 -17.37 -8.33
C ILE A 499 14.24 -18.32 -7.16
N ARG A 500 15.42 -18.24 -6.57
CA ARG A 500 15.79 -19.01 -5.39
C ARG A 500 16.15 -18.07 -4.25
N GLY A 501 15.50 -18.23 -3.12
CA GLY A 501 15.71 -17.39 -1.95
C GLY A 501 15.98 -18.22 -0.71
N LEU A 502 17.00 -17.83 0.04
CA LEU A 502 17.32 -18.32 1.37
C LEU A 502 17.21 -17.16 2.36
N GLU A 503 16.58 -17.40 3.51
CA GLU A 503 16.46 -16.41 4.56
C GLU A 503 16.66 -17.07 5.91
N ALA A 504 17.51 -16.48 6.75
CA ALA A 504 17.69 -16.88 8.14
C ALA A 504 17.46 -15.67 9.04
N SER A 505 16.66 -15.84 10.10
CA SER A 505 16.41 -14.84 11.11
C SER A 505 16.64 -15.42 12.49
N SER A 506 17.46 -14.75 13.28
CA SER A 506 17.79 -15.13 14.65
C SER A 506 17.56 -13.95 15.57
N ARG A 507 16.85 -14.17 16.67
CA ARG A 507 16.65 -13.19 17.73
C ARG A 507 17.03 -13.81 19.07
N VAL A 508 17.81 -13.08 19.85
CA VAL A 508 18.15 -13.41 21.23
C VAL A 508 17.68 -12.30 22.14
N SER A 509 16.84 -12.62 23.10
CA SER A 509 16.31 -11.66 24.08
C SER A 509 16.73 -12.11 25.47
N LEU A 510 17.30 -11.18 26.24
CA LEU A 510 17.83 -11.42 27.57
C LEU A 510 17.04 -10.59 28.60
N LYS A 511 16.68 -11.22 29.72
CA LYS A 511 16.11 -10.57 30.90
C LYS A 511 17.10 -10.68 32.04
N PHE A 512 18.19 -9.92 31.97
CA PHE A 512 19.26 -9.99 33.00
C PHE A 512 18.71 -9.65 34.39
N CYS A 513 17.81 -8.66 34.44
CA CYS A 513 17.18 -8.21 35.68
C CYS A 513 15.84 -7.54 35.35
N ARG A 514 15.12 -7.10 36.37
CA ARG A 514 13.82 -6.42 36.19
C ARG A 514 13.94 -5.07 35.45
N TRP A 515 15.10 -4.44 35.53
CA TRP A 515 15.33 -3.11 35.01
C TRP A 515 16.10 -3.08 33.67
N PHE A 516 16.65 -4.22 33.15
CA PHE A 516 17.39 -4.25 31.90
C PHE A 516 17.06 -5.46 31.05
N GLN A 517 16.51 -5.23 29.85
CA GLN A 517 16.07 -6.26 28.91
C GLN A 517 16.55 -5.92 27.48
N PRO A 518 17.75 -6.36 27.08
CA PRO A 518 18.22 -6.21 25.71
C PRO A 518 17.75 -7.34 24.81
N SER A 519 17.65 -7.06 23.52
CA SER A 519 17.51 -8.08 22.48
C SER A 519 18.33 -7.74 21.25
N VAL A 520 18.86 -8.76 20.60
CA VAL A 520 19.59 -8.67 19.33
C VAL A 520 18.87 -9.53 18.30
N ARG A 521 18.69 -8.99 17.13
CA ARG A 521 18.16 -9.71 15.97
C ARG A 521 19.12 -9.55 14.79
N HIS A 522 19.38 -10.64 14.10
CA HIS A 522 20.05 -10.66 12.81
C HIS A 522 19.14 -11.36 11.80
N GLN A 523 18.97 -10.76 10.64
CA GLN A 523 18.28 -11.34 9.50
C GLN A 523 19.22 -11.30 8.30
N TRP A 524 19.38 -12.44 7.68
CA TRP A 524 20.12 -12.62 6.45
C TRP A 524 19.17 -13.10 5.36
N ARG A 525 19.34 -12.56 4.15
CA ARG A 525 18.58 -12.95 2.97
C ARG A 525 19.52 -12.99 1.76
N ASP A 526 19.48 -14.10 1.05
CA ASP A 526 20.13 -14.28 -0.25
C ASP A 526 19.07 -14.68 -1.27
N THR A 527 18.94 -13.91 -2.35
CA THR A 527 17.97 -14.18 -3.41
C THR A 527 18.68 -14.12 -4.76
N LYS A 528 18.55 -15.18 -5.53
CA LYS A 528 19.11 -15.31 -6.88
C LYS A 528 17.97 -15.38 -7.89
N TYR A 529 18.13 -14.65 -8.98
CA TYR A 529 17.23 -14.59 -10.13
C TYR A 529 17.98 -15.13 -11.33
N PHE A 530 17.50 -16.20 -11.92
CA PHE A 530 18.00 -16.78 -13.15
C PHE A 530 17.00 -16.50 -14.25
N THR A 531 17.39 -15.68 -15.22
CA THR A 531 16.53 -15.29 -16.32
C THR A 531 17.12 -15.80 -17.62
N ARG A 532 16.39 -16.67 -18.32
CA ARG A 532 16.78 -17.12 -19.65
C ARG A 532 16.00 -16.32 -20.69
N VAL A 533 16.74 -15.71 -21.61
CA VAL A 533 16.19 -15.00 -22.76
C VAL A 533 16.66 -15.72 -24.01
N GLU A 534 15.74 -15.94 -24.93
CA GLU A 534 16.07 -16.62 -26.19
C GLU A 534 17.28 -15.98 -26.90
N ASN A 535 18.19 -16.85 -27.36
CA ASN A 535 19.43 -16.47 -28.04
C ASN A 535 20.42 -15.60 -27.24
N GLN A 536 20.16 -15.34 -25.97
CA GLN A 536 21.05 -14.52 -25.11
C GLN A 536 21.66 -15.30 -23.94
N GLY A 537 21.23 -16.56 -23.73
CA GLY A 537 21.65 -17.39 -22.61
C GLY A 537 20.99 -17.00 -21.28
N GLU A 538 21.47 -17.59 -20.20
CA GLU A 538 20.98 -17.33 -18.85
C GLU A 538 21.74 -16.16 -18.23
N VAL A 539 21.02 -15.31 -17.53
CA VAL A 539 21.55 -14.17 -16.75
C VAL A 539 21.22 -14.38 -15.28
N GLU A 540 22.25 -14.41 -14.45
CA GLU A 540 22.09 -14.42 -12.99
C GLU A 540 22.13 -13.00 -12.43
N THR A 541 21.20 -12.70 -11.52
CA THR A 541 21.20 -11.49 -10.69
C THR A 541 21.05 -11.92 -9.24
N GLY A 542 21.96 -11.52 -8.39
CA GLY A 542 21.96 -11.81 -6.96
C GLY A 542 21.58 -10.59 -6.13
N MET A 543 20.83 -10.81 -5.05
CA MET A 543 20.55 -9.81 -4.02
C MET A 543 20.88 -10.41 -2.65
N LEU A 544 21.86 -9.82 -1.97
CA LEU A 544 22.26 -10.18 -0.61
C LEU A 544 21.87 -9.05 0.35
N SER A 545 21.22 -9.37 1.45
CA SER A 545 20.81 -8.38 2.46
C SER A 545 21.08 -8.89 3.87
N HIS A 546 21.56 -7.98 4.72
CA HIS A 546 21.74 -8.19 6.17
C HIS A 546 21.03 -7.09 6.93
N VAL A 547 20.21 -7.46 7.90
CA VAL A 547 19.57 -6.53 8.83
C VAL A 547 19.98 -6.90 10.25
N TYR A 548 20.61 -5.98 10.94
CA TYR A 548 20.98 -6.09 12.35
C TYR A 548 20.07 -5.16 13.16
N THR A 549 19.47 -5.65 14.22
CA THR A 549 18.67 -4.83 15.12
C THR A 549 19.11 -5.12 16.57
N PHE A 550 19.33 -4.07 17.30
CA PHE A 550 19.54 -4.11 18.74
C PHE A 550 18.44 -3.30 19.41
N ASP A 551 17.66 -3.92 20.29
CA ASP A 551 16.63 -3.27 21.08
C ASP A 551 17.01 -3.36 22.57
N MET A 552 16.67 -2.35 23.35
CA MET A 552 16.81 -2.39 24.80
C MET A 552 15.63 -1.72 25.49
N THR A 553 15.23 -2.28 26.62
CA THR A 553 14.34 -1.65 27.58
C THR A 553 15.09 -1.52 28.90
N LEU A 554 15.10 -0.30 29.44
CA LEU A 554 15.78 0.04 30.68
C LEU A 554 14.79 0.72 31.62
N ILE A 555 14.62 0.17 32.83
CA ILE A 555 13.74 0.68 33.89
C ILE A 555 14.59 0.87 35.17
N PRO A 556 15.47 1.87 35.20
CA PRO A 556 16.41 2.03 36.31
C PRO A 556 15.71 2.32 37.65
N ARG A 557 14.53 2.91 37.57
CA ARG A 557 13.58 3.15 38.66
C ARG A 557 12.15 2.89 38.17
N PRO A 558 11.18 2.61 39.05
CA PRO A 558 9.80 2.39 38.64
C PRO A 558 9.14 3.56 37.91
N ASP A 559 9.66 4.73 38.05
CA ASP A 559 9.18 5.99 37.47
C ASP A 559 9.95 6.41 36.21
N ILE A 560 10.96 5.65 35.76
CA ILE A 560 11.76 5.95 34.55
C ILE A 560 11.74 4.75 33.61
N PHE A 561 11.20 4.94 32.41
CA PHE A 561 11.17 3.96 31.32
C PHE A 561 11.99 4.51 30.15
N ILE A 562 12.98 3.76 29.71
CA ILE A 562 13.81 4.08 28.56
C ILE A 562 13.72 2.92 27.57
N THR A 563 13.39 3.21 26.31
CA THR A 563 13.48 2.25 25.22
C THR A 563 14.45 2.76 24.17
N GLY A 564 15.32 1.89 23.70
CA GLY A 564 16.27 2.22 22.63
C GLY A 564 16.26 1.14 21.57
N SER A 565 16.46 1.53 20.34
CA SER A 565 16.63 0.63 19.20
C SER A 565 17.69 1.16 18.26
N TYR A 566 18.52 0.26 17.76
CA TYR A 566 19.43 0.50 16.65
C TYR A 566 19.18 -0.52 15.57
N SER A 567 19.04 -0.07 14.33
CA SER A 567 18.90 -0.95 13.16
C SER A 567 19.90 -0.55 12.08
N LYS A 568 20.57 -1.55 11.52
CA LYS A 568 21.42 -1.41 10.34
C LYS A 568 20.94 -2.35 9.26
N ASP A 569 20.53 -1.80 8.13
CA ASP A 569 20.19 -2.54 6.91
C ASP A 569 21.29 -2.34 5.87
N GLN A 570 21.77 -3.42 5.29
CA GLN A 570 22.75 -3.41 4.22
C GLN A 570 22.28 -4.37 3.12
N SER A 571 22.15 -3.87 1.91
CA SER A 571 21.83 -4.71 0.76
C SER A 571 22.76 -4.46 -0.42
N HIS A 572 23.05 -5.52 -1.14
CA HIS A 572 23.87 -5.52 -2.32
C HIS A 572 23.16 -6.30 -3.42
N THR A 573 22.92 -5.66 -4.55
CA THR A 573 22.34 -6.27 -5.74
C THR A 573 23.40 -6.31 -6.83
N GLN A 574 23.71 -7.48 -7.37
CA GLN A 574 24.70 -7.67 -8.41
C GLN A 574 24.05 -8.31 -9.63
N SER A 575 24.35 -7.78 -10.82
CA SER A 575 23.99 -8.37 -12.11
C SER A 575 25.25 -8.77 -12.86
N GLU A 576 25.28 -9.99 -13.40
CA GLU A 576 26.48 -10.54 -14.06
C GLU A 576 26.79 -9.94 -15.41
N ARG A 577 25.87 -9.19 -16.04
CA ARG A 577 26.09 -8.59 -17.37
C ARG A 577 26.56 -7.16 -17.30
N ALA A 578 27.71 -6.88 -17.88
CA ALA A 578 28.23 -5.52 -18.06
C ALA A 578 27.34 -4.58 -18.93
N MET A 579 26.43 -5.14 -19.69
CA MET A 579 25.42 -4.42 -20.50
C MET A 579 24.00 -4.57 -19.96
N SER A 580 23.80 -5.09 -18.71
CA SER A 580 22.49 -5.14 -18.14
C SER A 580 21.98 -3.73 -17.81
N LEU A 581 20.71 -3.47 -18.09
CA LEU A 581 20.05 -2.22 -17.71
C LEU A 581 19.90 -2.07 -16.18
N VAL A 582 20.19 -3.11 -15.42
CA VAL A 582 20.17 -3.10 -13.96
C VAL A 582 21.61 -3.14 -13.46
N PRO A 583 22.18 -1.98 -13.10
CA PRO A 583 23.52 -1.91 -12.56
C PRO A 583 23.59 -2.50 -11.14
N THR A 584 24.79 -2.82 -10.68
CA THR A 584 25.06 -3.16 -9.28
C THR A 584 24.62 -2.03 -8.37
N PHE A 585 23.79 -2.34 -7.38
CA PHE A 585 23.21 -1.37 -6.47
C PHE A 585 23.57 -1.73 -5.02
N ASN A 586 24.13 -0.76 -4.30
CA ASN A 586 24.41 -0.88 -2.87
C ASN A 586 23.46 0.04 -2.10
N SER A 587 22.94 -0.45 -1.00
CA SER A 587 22.08 0.30 -0.10
C SER A 587 22.49 0.05 1.34
N GLY A 588 22.59 1.14 2.12
CA GLY A 588 22.84 1.12 3.55
C GLY A 588 21.91 2.09 4.26
N VAL A 589 21.27 1.64 5.34
CA VAL A 589 20.46 2.49 6.22
C VAL A 589 20.78 2.19 7.66
N ASP A 590 21.22 3.20 8.40
CA ASP A 590 21.41 3.17 9.84
C ASP A 590 20.31 3.99 10.53
N SER A 591 19.63 3.40 11.51
CA SER A 591 18.57 4.08 12.26
C SER A 591 18.75 3.89 13.76
N TRP A 592 18.62 4.98 14.51
CA TRP A 592 18.69 5.04 15.97
C TRP A 592 17.39 5.61 16.51
N PHE A 593 16.82 4.95 17.49
CA PHE A 593 15.64 5.41 18.20
C PHE A 593 15.90 5.36 19.70
N LEU A 594 15.52 6.42 20.41
CA LEU A 594 15.55 6.50 21.87
C LEU A 594 14.26 7.17 22.34
N SER A 595 13.57 6.56 23.30
CA SER A 595 12.41 7.14 23.96
C SER A 595 12.56 7.06 25.46
N ILE A 596 12.15 8.10 26.15
CA ILE A 596 12.20 8.23 27.61
C ILE A 596 10.83 8.68 28.11
N LEU A 597 10.29 7.95 29.09
CA LEU A 597 9.15 8.37 29.89
C LEU A 597 9.61 8.50 31.34
N TYR A 598 9.42 9.69 31.91
CA TYR A 598 9.76 9.99 33.31
C TYR A 598 8.53 10.50 34.06
N MET A 599 8.09 9.74 35.05
CA MET A 599 6.98 10.07 35.93
C MET A 599 7.54 10.67 37.21
N VAL A 600 7.62 12.02 37.28
CA VAL A 600 8.14 12.73 38.48
C VAL A 600 7.28 12.41 39.70
N ASN A 601 5.99 12.36 39.53
CA ASN A 601 4.98 11.94 40.49
C ASN A 601 3.67 11.61 39.71
N GLU A 602 2.59 11.29 40.42
CA GLU A 602 1.30 10.98 39.83
C GLU A 602 0.68 12.11 38.98
N LYS A 603 1.20 13.35 39.13
CA LYS A 603 0.66 14.53 38.46
C LYS A 603 1.54 15.06 37.31
N ILE A 604 2.81 14.73 37.28
CA ILE A 604 3.74 15.31 36.31
C ILE A 604 4.51 14.20 35.63
N HIS A 605 4.35 14.11 34.30
CA HIS A 605 5.05 13.16 33.45
C HIS A 605 5.77 13.92 32.32
N PHE A 606 6.98 13.49 32.02
CA PHE A 606 7.75 13.93 30.86
C PHE A 606 7.91 12.76 29.90
N ASN A 607 7.71 13.02 28.61
CA ASN A 607 8.03 12.08 27.55
C ASN A 607 8.92 12.75 26.51
N GLY A 608 9.85 11.99 25.97
CA GLY A 608 10.70 12.45 24.88
C GLY A 608 11.11 11.30 24.00
N ALA A 609 11.28 11.57 22.72
CA ALA A 609 11.82 10.59 21.78
C ALA A 609 12.71 11.27 20.75
N VAL A 610 13.73 10.54 20.30
CA VAL A 610 14.63 10.94 19.23
C VAL A 610 14.76 9.80 18.25
N LEU A 611 14.53 10.09 16.97
CA LEU A 611 14.83 9.22 15.84
C LEU A 611 15.93 9.89 15.01
N TYR A 612 16.99 9.15 14.71
CA TYR A 612 17.99 9.52 13.72
C TYR A 612 18.07 8.43 12.67
N SER A 613 18.04 8.78 11.39
CA SER A 613 18.27 7.85 10.29
C SER A 613 19.24 8.44 9.28
N HIS A 614 20.20 7.64 8.89
CA HIS A 614 21.17 7.94 7.84
C HIS A 614 21.05 6.89 6.75
N ALA A 615 20.87 7.34 5.51
CA ALA A 615 20.84 6.48 4.34
C ALA A 615 21.99 6.81 3.40
N ASP A 616 22.73 5.76 2.99
CA ASP A 616 23.75 5.77 1.96
C ASP A 616 23.31 4.81 0.85
N ASN A 617 22.44 5.32 -0.02
CA ASN A 617 21.74 4.54 -1.04
C ASN A 617 21.97 5.08 -2.45
N PHE A 618 22.65 6.21 -2.60
CA PHE A 618 22.80 6.83 -3.91
C PHE A 618 23.89 6.12 -4.71
N ASN A 619 23.51 5.60 -5.88
CA ASN A 619 24.41 5.00 -6.83
C ASN A 619 24.39 5.84 -8.13
N ASP A 620 25.55 6.37 -8.49
CA ASP A 620 25.69 7.28 -9.62
C ASP A 620 25.77 6.53 -10.96
N PHE A 621 24.64 6.32 -11.58
CA PHE A 621 24.53 5.78 -12.93
C PHE A 621 24.13 6.85 -13.95
N THR A 622 24.54 8.08 -13.73
CA THR A 622 24.21 9.22 -14.62
C THR A 622 24.69 9.00 -16.04
N ALA A 623 25.77 8.27 -16.24
CA ALA A 623 26.28 7.94 -17.58
C ALA A 623 25.27 7.15 -18.44
N ILE A 624 24.36 6.42 -17.82
CA ILE A 624 23.28 5.67 -18.49
C ILE A 624 21.90 6.26 -18.21
N GLY A 625 21.84 7.45 -17.60
CA GLY A 625 20.58 8.16 -17.33
C GLY A 625 19.72 7.58 -16.21
N LEU A 626 20.27 6.73 -15.36
CA LEU A 626 19.55 6.03 -14.28
C LEU A 626 20.23 6.22 -12.90
N PRO A 627 20.27 7.43 -12.33
CA PRO A 627 20.68 7.58 -10.94
C PRO A 627 19.66 6.88 -10.03
N LEU A 628 20.13 6.03 -9.12
CA LEU A 628 19.28 5.23 -8.24
C LEU A 628 19.58 5.56 -6.77
N GLY A 629 18.51 5.51 -5.95
CA GLY A 629 18.60 5.75 -4.52
C GLY A 629 18.69 7.22 -4.14
N ALA A 630 18.80 7.47 -2.85
CA ALA A 630 18.99 8.80 -2.27
C ALA A 630 19.75 8.68 -0.94
N ASP A 631 20.74 9.55 -0.76
CA ASP A 631 21.41 9.72 0.54
C ASP A 631 20.68 10.79 1.32
N PHE A 632 20.42 10.51 2.57
CA PHE A 632 19.81 11.50 3.44
C PHE A 632 20.17 11.30 4.91
N ASN A 633 20.05 12.38 5.66
CA ASN A 633 19.99 12.39 7.12
C ASN A 633 18.61 12.87 7.55
N ARG A 634 18.02 12.17 8.50
CA ARG A 634 16.75 12.55 9.12
C ARG A 634 16.90 12.53 10.63
N VAL A 635 16.43 13.59 11.28
CA VAL A 635 16.34 13.70 12.73
C VAL A 635 14.93 14.12 13.10
N ASP A 636 14.27 13.32 13.93
CA ASP A 636 12.97 13.65 14.51
C ASP A 636 13.12 13.66 16.03
N VAL A 637 12.75 14.76 16.67
CA VAL A 637 12.78 14.91 18.13
C VAL A 637 11.40 15.30 18.60
N THR A 638 10.88 14.59 19.58
CA THR A 638 9.62 14.94 20.24
C THR A 638 9.86 15.09 21.74
N PHE A 639 9.22 16.08 22.33
CA PHE A 639 9.22 16.30 23.77
C PHE A 639 7.85 16.75 24.22
N GLY A 640 7.36 16.16 25.31
CA GLY A 640 6.08 16.50 25.94
C GLY A 640 6.20 16.53 27.46
N CYS A 641 5.38 17.35 28.07
CA CYS A 641 5.17 17.38 29.52
C CYS A 641 3.66 17.31 29.78
N LYS A 642 3.22 16.37 30.59
CA LYS A 642 1.81 16.26 31.01
C LYS A 642 1.70 16.60 32.49
N TRP A 643 0.92 17.64 32.81
CA TRP A 643 0.58 18.03 34.16
C TRP A 643 -0.90 17.75 34.44
N THR A 644 -1.19 16.97 35.47
CA THR A 644 -2.53 16.52 35.88
C THR A 644 -2.89 17.12 37.24
N PRO A 645 -3.31 18.41 37.29
CA PRO A 645 -3.64 19.08 38.56
C PRO A 645 -4.83 18.44 39.28
N ARG A 646 -5.77 17.85 38.52
CA ARG A 646 -6.95 17.14 39.02
C ARG A 646 -7.04 15.78 38.29
N LYS A 647 -7.65 14.77 38.91
CA LYS A 647 -7.79 13.42 38.34
C LYS A 647 -8.45 13.40 36.95
N ASN A 648 -9.32 14.39 36.70
CA ASN A 648 -10.10 14.48 35.48
C ASN A 648 -9.65 15.56 34.50
N PHE A 649 -8.52 16.23 34.78
CA PHE A 649 -7.99 17.27 33.89
C PHE A 649 -6.48 17.21 33.81
N SER A 650 -5.93 17.21 32.57
CA SER A 650 -4.51 17.39 32.34
C SER A 650 -4.23 18.40 31.24
N LEU A 651 -3.06 19.03 31.33
CA LEU A 651 -2.58 20.01 30.36
C LEU A 651 -1.08 19.78 30.13
N GLY A 652 -0.59 19.99 28.91
CA GLY A 652 0.83 19.85 28.65
C GLY A 652 1.30 20.46 27.34
N PRO A 653 2.47 21.14 27.38
CA PRO A 653 3.14 21.57 26.18
C PRO A 653 3.74 20.36 25.44
N LYS A 654 3.73 20.46 24.10
CA LYS A 654 4.38 19.53 23.20
C LYS A 654 5.29 20.30 22.25
N TYR A 655 6.47 19.77 22.00
CA TYR A 655 7.42 20.32 21.05
C TYR A 655 7.94 19.20 20.16
N GLU A 656 8.01 19.47 18.85
CA GLU A 656 8.54 18.56 17.85
C GLU A 656 9.53 19.30 16.95
N PHE A 657 10.63 18.65 16.65
CA PHE A 657 11.62 19.12 15.70
C PHE A 657 11.85 18.06 14.65
N TYR A 658 11.80 18.45 13.38
CA TYR A 658 12.08 17.59 12.23
C TYR A 658 13.16 18.21 11.37
N HIS A 659 14.17 17.44 11.07
CA HIS A 659 15.23 17.77 10.12
C HIS A 659 15.31 16.69 9.05
N TYR A 660 15.36 17.10 7.80
CA TYR A 660 15.67 16.25 6.66
C TYR A 660 16.70 16.96 5.79
N GLY A 661 17.85 16.32 5.56
CA GLY A 661 18.91 16.83 4.71
C GLY A 661 19.28 15.79 3.66
N ALA A 662 19.22 16.13 2.37
CA ALA A 662 19.76 15.31 1.31
C ALA A 662 21.28 15.57 1.23
N ASN A 663 22.10 14.51 1.35
CA ASN A 663 23.56 14.63 1.46
C ASN A 663 24.25 15.07 0.15
N HIS A 664 23.54 15.20 -0.90
CA HIS A 664 24.09 15.59 -2.19
C HIS A 664 23.57 16.95 -2.61
N LYS A 665 24.46 17.89 -2.77
CA LYS A 665 24.48 19.29 -3.28
C LYS A 665 23.25 19.87 -4.04
N ALA A 666 22.11 19.25 -3.99
CA ALA A 666 20.87 19.82 -4.47
C ALA A 666 20.16 20.45 -3.28
N GLU A 667 20.05 21.73 -3.26
CA GLU A 667 19.31 22.55 -2.30
C GLU A 667 17.79 22.25 -2.28
N TYR A 668 17.38 21.13 -2.88
CA TYR A 668 15.98 20.77 -3.07
C TYR A 668 15.61 19.56 -2.20
N GLY A 669 14.64 19.79 -1.33
CA GLY A 669 14.06 18.75 -0.48
C GLY A 669 14.52 18.81 0.97
N ASP A 670 15.47 19.72 1.33
CA ASP A 670 15.92 19.92 2.71
C ASP A 670 14.91 20.76 3.47
N TYR A 671 14.66 20.37 4.71
CA TYR A 671 13.82 21.18 5.60
C TYR A 671 14.26 21.05 7.07
N ASN A 672 13.96 22.13 7.82
CA ASN A 672 13.99 22.17 9.27
C ASN A 672 12.62 22.67 9.76
N VAL A 673 12.00 21.95 10.67
CA VAL A 673 10.68 22.28 11.16
C VAL A 673 10.65 22.24 12.67
N ASN A 674 10.11 23.29 13.26
CA ASN A 674 9.79 23.36 14.67
C ASN A 674 8.28 23.42 14.83
N ILE A 675 7.73 22.52 15.63
CA ILE A 675 6.31 22.49 15.94
C ILE A 675 6.16 22.67 17.44
N ALA A 676 5.36 23.67 17.81
CA ALA A 676 4.99 23.90 19.20
C ALA A 676 3.48 23.74 19.34
N GLY A 677 3.06 22.96 20.31
CA GLY A 677 1.67 22.66 20.57
C GLY A 677 1.32 22.62 22.05
N LEU A 678 0.04 22.62 22.32
CA LEU A 678 -0.53 22.42 23.65
C LEU A 678 -1.56 21.28 23.57
N GLU A 679 -1.45 20.30 24.47
CA GLU A 679 -2.42 19.23 24.63
C GLU A 679 -3.22 19.46 25.92
N ALA A 680 -4.50 19.17 25.88
CA ALA A 680 -5.36 19.20 27.07
C ALA A 680 -6.25 17.96 27.09
N SER A 681 -6.40 17.31 28.24
CA SER A 681 -7.36 16.20 28.39
C SER A 681 -8.35 16.47 29.52
N LEU A 682 -9.58 16.06 29.29
CA LEU A 682 -10.69 16.16 30.22
C LEU A 682 -11.43 14.82 30.29
N ALA A 683 -11.71 14.36 31.50
CA ALA A 683 -12.48 13.13 31.71
C ALA A 683 -13.55 13.38 32.78
N TRP A 684 -14.76 12.82 32.61
CA TRP A 684 -15.84 12.84 33.59
C TRP A 684 -16.72 11.59 33.44
N GLY A 685 -17.36 11.17 34.54
CA GLY A 685 -18.18 9.96 34.62
C GLY A 685 -17.91 9.18 35.87
#